data_153ae72f004c5749ac42da505e554a16
#
_entry.id   153ae72f004c5749ac42da505e554a16
#
_cell.length_a   1.000
_cell.length_b   1.000
_cell.length_c   1.000
_cell.angle_alpha   90.00
_cell.angle_beta   90.00
_cell.angle_gamma   90.00
#
_symmetry.space_group_name_H-M   'P 1'
#
loop_
_entity.id
_entity.type
_entity.pdbx_description
1 polymer ?
#
loop_
_entity_poly.entity_id
_entity_poly.type
_entity_poly.pdbx_seq_one_letter_code
_entity_poly.pdbx_strand_id
1 'polypeptide(L)'
;MKITLIVAVVLATSVCFGQVPVRNDLVATTLPLDGAPKAVPGPYKVMSEPAFGSPGHVIFRPEDLARLPAKDKLPVMAWGDGGCAINSARYSGFFTTIASHGFLVIGSVPQPGAERRQQTADDLRKAIEWAEKENVRAGSPLRGKIATDLVAVMGQSCGGFLSITLGADPRVKTIGVFNSGVQPARPESNEDAVRKVHGPVLLINGSDRDFLAPASLATFQLLNNVPAFYGARHDAGHTATVDHPGGGEYANVASNWLLWQFRNDKRAAKMFAGNDCDLCTNTNWDVRAKGYKDARNEGPAATFNRGSNQQAWQNAGYKAALASCKNPPQPFAISVASNPATATAPLAPVLPPTMSIPGVLEARQSWKVVWSWEGNNVDGPIAADNGAILFADNDAGNVMQFDPATGLAKIAYDNINTAGAVSRSKAGPLFVASRGLGGGIEALEPARKMLANSFNGEPFECIGGVLNDLTADAKGGVYFTVTGASQSGVFYASPSGVVSQYGKNVPLANGIILSPDEKTLYVTNGAIVFAFDVNVDGSLTNQREFGKLQGGTNGDGSAVDQQGRVYVATGSSVDVFAADGKFVGTIPGPQGLHGTFFGGRDRKTLYGIVFYGTWGTPSARNQIIAIPTIAQGYTGRAK
;
A
#
# COMPACT_ATOMS: atom_id res chain seq x y z
N MET A 1 -34.68 -19.97 66.42
CA MET A 1 -33.52 -20.24 65.52
C MET A 1 -34.02 -20.16 64.06
N LYS A 2 -33.85 -19.02 63.43
CA LYS A 2 -34.28 -18.78 62.01
C LYS A 2 -33.09 -19.02 61.14
N ILE A 3 -33.16 -20.00 60.27
CA ILE A 3 -32.16 -20.29 59.23
C ILE A 3 -32.51 -19.48 58.02
N THR A 4 -31.68 -18.54 57.67
CA THR A 4 -31.79 -17.73 56.45
C THR A 4 -31.03 -18.45 55.32
N LEU A 5 -31.76 -18.87 54.30
CA LEU A 5 -31.23 -19.50 53.11
C LEU A 5 -30.75 -18.39 52.18
N ILE A 6 -29.43 -18.32 51.93
CA ILE A 6 -28.85 -17.42 50.93
C ILE A 6 -28.85 -18.15 49.58
N VAL A 7 -29.71 -17.72 48.64
CA VAL A 7 -29.69 -18.17 47.26
C VAL A 7 -28.66 -17.31 46.50
N ALA A 8 -27.54 -17.93 46.15
CA ALA A 8 -26.56 -17.31 45.27
C ALA A 8 -27.09 -17.38 43.80
N VAL A 9 -27.49 -16.23 43.30
CA VAL A 9 -27.81 -16.07 41.85
C VAL A 9 -26.48 -15.94 41.10
N VAL A 10 -26.10 -17.01 40.39
CA VAL A 10 -25.01 -16.96 39.44
C VAL A 10 -25.52 -16.26 38.18
N LEU A 11 -25.19 -15.00 38.04
CA LEU A 11 -25.36 -14.26 36.76
C LEU A 11 -24.38 -14.83 35.76
N ALA A 12 -24.86 -15.71 34.87
CA ALA A 12 -24.15 -16.10 33.67
C ALA A 12 -24.12 -14.87 32.72
N THR A 13 -23.02 -14.13 32.75
CA THR A 13 -22.76 -13.12 31.71
C THR A 13 -22.49 -13.86 30.42
N SER A 14 -23.50 -13.97 29.57
CA SER A 14 -23.33 -14.34 28.16
C SER A 14 -22.47 -13.25 27.52
N VAL A 15 -21.17 -13.54 27.35
CA VAL A 15 -20.32 -12.74 26.48
C VAL A 15 -20.86 -12.93 25.06
N CYS A 16 -21.66 -11.98 24.60
CA CYS A 16 -21.97 -11.84 23.19
C CYS A 16 -20.64 -11.63 22.47
N PHE A 17 -20.12 -12.70 21.87
CA PHE A 17 -19.09 -12.57 20.85
C PHE A 17 -19.72 -11.80 19.69
N GLY A 18 -19.40 -10.53 19.57
CA GLY A 18 -19.88 -9.70 18.49
C GLY A 18 -19.54 -10.36 17.16
N GLN A 19 -20.54 -10.55 16.32
CA GLN A 19 -20.30 -10.90 14.92
C GLN A 19 -19.33 -9.88 14.37
N VAL A 20 -18.23 -10.33 13.74
CA VAL A 20 -17.40 -9.43 12.95
C VAL A 20 -18.33 -8.84 11.89
N PRO A 21 -18.58 -7.53 11.88
CA PRO A 21 -19.54 -6.98 10.95
C PRO A 21 -19.08 -7.28 9.53
N VAL A 22 -20.00 -7.82 8.72
CA VAL A 22 -19.79 -7.87 7.28
C VAL A 22 -19.68 -6.42 6.82
N ARG A 23 -18.44 -5.96 6.61
CA ARG A 23 -18.20 -4.58 6.17
C ARG A 23 -18.54 -4.44 4.70
N ASN A 24 -19.81 -4.23 4.42
CA ASN A 24 -20.27 -3.72 3.13
C ASN A 24 -20.02 -2.20 2.97
N ASP A 25 -19.50 -1.58 4.03
CA ASP A 25 -19.37 -0.15 4.23
C ASP A 25 -17.92 0.33 4.30
N LEU A 26 -16.95 -0.45 3.88
CA LEU A 26 -15.75 0.14 3.33
C LEU A 26 -16.21 0.94 2.11
N VAL A 27 -16.86 2.06 2.39
CA VAL A 27 -17.06 3.13 1.44
C VAL A 27 -15.64 3.56 1.09
N ALA A 28 -15.11 2.82 0.11
CA ALA A 28 -13.93 3.26 -0.57
C ALA A 28 -14.30 4.63 -1.10
N THR A 29 -13.75 5.68 -0.48
CA THR A 29 -13.65 6.99 -1.10
C THR A 29 -12.57 6.94 -2.18
N THR A 30 -12.32 5.74 -2.67
CA THR A 30 -11.45 5.37 -3.76
C THR A 30 -12.12 5.83 -5.03
N LEU A 31 -11.39 6.56 -5.85
CA LEU A 31 -11.84 6.78 -7.22
C LEU A 31 -11.99 5.40 -7.86
N PRO A 32 -13.19 4.99 -8.29
CA PRO A 32 -13.33 3.71 -8.97
C PRO A 32 -12.44 3.72 -10.20
N LEU A 33 -11.84 2.57 -10.51
CA LEU A 33 -11.24 2.39 -11.83
C LEU A 33 -12.31 2.65 -12.88
N ASP A 34 -12.07 3.57 -13.80
CA ASP A 34 -13.04 3.94 -14.82
C ASP A 34 -13.51 2.68 -15.58
N GLY A 35 -14.82 2.45 -15.55
CA GLY A 35 -15.43 1.30 -16.20
C GLY A 35 -15.18 -0.06 -15.52
N ALA A 36 -14.57 -0.12 -14.32
CA ALA A 36 -14.42 -1.39 -13.62
C ALA A 36 -15.78 -1.92 -13.15
N PRO A 37 -16.12 -3.20 -13.48
CA PRO A 37 -17.36 -3.81 -13.04
C PRO A 37 -17.45 -3.86 -11.52
N LYS A 38 -18.65 -3.61 -11.00
CA LYS A 38 -18.95 -3.85 -9.59
C LYS A 38 -18.91 -5.33 -9.29
N ALA A 39 -18.65 -5.68 -8.03
CA ALA A 39 -18.81 -7.05 -7.56
C ALA A 39 -20.24 -7.55 -7.78
N VAL A 40 -20.35 -8.78 -8.28
CA VAL A 40 -21.63 -9.45 -8.53
C VAL A 40 -21.84 -10.48 -7.45
N PRO A 41 -22.77 -10.26 -6.50
CA PRO A 41 -23.04 -11.23 -5.46
C PRO A 41 -23.73 -12.48 -6.02
N GLY A 42 -23.44 -13.62 -5.41
CA GLY A 42 -24.13 -14.87 -5.66
C GLY A 42 -25.52 -14.94 -5.00
N PRO A 43 -26.20 -16.08 -5.10
CA PRO A 43 -27.60 -16.24 -4.66
C PRO A 43 -27.77 -16.35 -3.14
N TYR A 44 -26.69 -16.46 -2.37
CA TYR A 44 -26.78 -16.71 -0.94
C TYR A 44 -26.46 -15.44 -0.12
N LYS A 45 -27.31 -15.17 0.88
CA LYS A 45 -26.97 -14.21 1.93
C LYS A 45 -25.81 -14.78 2.76
N VAL A 46 -24.86 -13.93 3.13
CA VAL A 46 -23.63 -14.34 3.81
C VAL A 46 -23.63 -13.89 5.25
N MET A 47 -23.12 -14.73 6.12
CA MET A 47 -22.73 -14.37 7.48
C MET A 47 -21.23 -14.56 7.68
N SER A 48 -20.67 -13.80 8.61
CA SER A 48 -19.32 -14.02 9.13
C SER A 48 -19.37 -14.34 10.62
N GLU A 49 -18.52 -15.25 11.03
CA GLU A 49 -18.41 -15.67 12.42
C GLU A 49 -16.97 -16.11 12.75
N PRO A 50 -16.54 -16.03 14.03
CA PRO A 50 -15.27 -16.63 14.45
C PRO A 50 -15.27 -18.14 14.18
N ALA A 51 -14.14 -18.68 13.73
CA ALA A 51 -13.97 -20.11 13.55
C ALA A 51 -13.98 -20.82 14.90
N PHE A 52 -14.92 -21.73 15.13
CA PHE A 52 -15.06 -22.43 16.42
C PHE A 52 -13.76 -23.17 16.81
N GLY A 53 -13.24 -22.89 18.00
CA GLY A 53 -12.00 -23.50 18.49
C GLY A 53 -10.73 -23.08 17.75
N SER A 54 -10.81 -22.06 16.90
CA SER A 54 -9.67 -21.50 16.15
C SER A 54 -9.69 -19.97 16.19
N PRO A 55 -9.36 -19.36 17.33
CA PRO A 55 -9.57 -17.93 17.57
C PRO A 55 -8.78 -17.00 16.63
N GLY A 56 -7.78 -17.53 15.91
CA GLY A 56 -7.04 -16.78 14.88
C GLY A 56 -7.72 -16.72 13.52
N HIS A 57 -8.91 -17.30 13.35
CA HIS A 57 -9.60 -17.35 12.09
C HIS A 57 -11.03 -16.82 12.17
N VAL A 58 -11.46 -16.19 11.09
CA VAL A 58 -12.85 -15.79 10.82
C VAL A 58 -13.33 -16.50 9.56
N ILE A 59 -14.59 -16.92 9.55
CA ILE A 59 -15.20 -17.57 8.38
C ILE A 59 -16.32 -16.73 7.80
N PHE A 60 -16.47 -16.81 6.49
CA PHE A 60 -17.60 -16.27 5.74
C PHE A 60 -18.26 -17.41 4.99
N ARG A 61 -19.57 -17.52 5.08
CA ARG A 61 -20.34 -18.61 4.49
C ARG A 61 -21.79 -18.21 4.24
N PRO A 62 -22.54 -18.96 3.40
CA PRO A 62 -23.99 -18.82 3.35
C PRO A 62 -24.61 -18.88 4.75
N GLU A 63 -25.49 -17.93 5.06
CA GLU A 63 -26.18 -17.86 6.36
C GLU A 63 -27.09 -19.07 6.55
N ASP A 64 -27.91 -19.36 5.55
CA ASP A 64 -28.84 -20.49 5.54
C ASP A 64 -28.27 -21.66 4.74
N LEU A 65 -27.72 -22.65 5.45
CA LEU A 65 -27.17 -23.87 4.87
C LEU A 65 -28.24 -24.86 4.35
N ALA A 66 -29.50 -24.65 4.70
CA ALA A 66 -30.60 -25.48 4.19
C ALA A 66 -30.97 -25.09 2.74
N ARG A 67 -30.64 -23.88 2.32
CA ARG A 67 -30.83 -23.44 0.93
C ARG A 67 -29.81 -24.01 -0.06
N LEU A 68 -28.72 -24.58 0.44
CA LEU A 68 -27.78 -25.29 -0.43
C LEU A 68 -28.47 -26.55 -0.98
N PRO A 69 -28.34 -26.86 -2.28
CA PRO A 69 -28.83 -28.13 -2.82
C PRO A 69 -28.26 -29.29 -2.00
N ALA A 70 -29.09 -30.32 -1.77
CA ALA A 70 -28.74 -31.43 -0.86
C ALA A 70 -27.41 -32.14 -1.22
N LYS A 71 -27.06 -32.15 -2.50
CA LYS A 71 -25.81 -32.73 -3.02
C LYS A 71 -24.60 -31.79 -2.92
N ASP A 72 -24.84 -30.49 -2.67
CA ASP A 72 -23.78 -29.48 -2.71
C ASP A 72 -23.19 -29.27 -1.33
N LYS A 73 -21.88 -29.24 -1.28
CA LYS A 73 -21.10 -28.86 -0.11
C LYS A 73 -20.38 -27.54 -0.39
N LEU A 74 -19.88 -26.89 0.65
CA LEU A 74 -19.11 -25.67 0.58
C LEU A 74 -17.64 -25.99 0.27
N PRO A 75 -17.11 -25.71 -0.94
CA PRO A 75 -15.68 -25.75 -1.16
C PRO A 75 -14.99 -24.69 -0.29
N VAL A 76 -13.74 -24.96 0.07
CA VAL A 76 -12.97 -24.12 1.00
C VAL A 76 -12.06 -23.18 0.23
N MET A 77 -12.02 -21.91 0.63
CA MET A 77 -10.99 -20.95 0.23
C MET A 77 -10.28 -20.39 1.48
N ALA A 78 -9.01 -20.72 1.66
CA ALA A 78 -8.16 -20.11 2.67
C ALA A 78 -7.44 -18.89 2.08
N TRP A 79 -7.35 -17.79 2.84
CA TRP A 79 -6.82 -16.53 2.35
C TRP A 79 -5.55 -16.08 3.04
N GLY A 80 -4.56 -15.69 2.22
CA GLY A 80 -3.34 -15.02 2.65
C GLY A 80 -3.45 -13.49 2.56
N ASP A 81 -3.11 -12.82 3.65
CA ASP A 81 -3.24 -11.37 3.76
C ASP A 81 -2.05 -10.61 3.16
N GLY A 82 -2.31 -9.45 2.54
CA GLY A 82 -1.28 -8.52 2.11
C GLY A 82 -0.41 -8.06 3.29
N GLY A 83 0.89 -7.83 3.04
CA GLY A 83 1.86 -7.57 4.09
C GLY A 83 2.12 -8.76 5.01
N CYS A 84 1.57 -9.94 4.72
CA CYS A 84 1.50 -11.08 5.65
C CYS A 84 0.89 -10.67 7.02
N ALA A 85 -0.02 -9.72 7.03
CA ALA A 85 -0.75 -9.32 8.22
C ALA A 85 -1.69 -10.44 8.66
N ILE A 86 -1.91 -10.58 9.97
CA ILE A 86 -2.96 -11.46 10.51
C ILE A 86 -4.19 -10.60 10.74
N ASN A 87 -4.76 -10.05 9.66
CA ASN A 87 -5.95 -9.20 9.72
C ASN A 87 -6.65 -9.13 8.36
N SER A 88 -7.55 -10.06 8.13
CA SER A 88 -8.32 -10.11 6.88
C SER A 88 -9.52 -9.16 6.84
N ALA A 89 -9.70 -8.25 7.81
CA ALA A 89 -10.87 -7.38 7.88
C ALA A 89 -11.06 -6.52 6.61
N ARG A 90 -9.97 -6.04 6.00
CA ARG A 90 -10.01 -5.26 4.76
C ARG A 90 -10.61 -6.03 3.56
N TYR A 91 -10.52 -7.36 3.58
CA TYR A 91 -11.01 -8.21 2.50
C TYR A 91 -12.45 -8.69 2.71
N SER A 92 -13.13 -8.22 3.75
CA SER A 92 -14.47 -8.71 4.12
C SER A 92 -15.49 -8.58 2.98
N GLY A 93 -15.45 -7.52 2.18
CA GLY A 93 -16.29 -7.35 0.99
C GLY A 93 -16.00 -8.41 -0.07
N PHE A 94 -14.71 -8.63 -0.37
CA PHE A 94 -14.24 -9.66 -1.29
C PHE A 94 -14.67 -11.07 -0.83
N PHE A 95 -14.50 -11.38 0.45
CA PHE A 95 -14.92 -12.65 1.03
C PHE A 95 -16.43 -12.86 0.98
N THR A 96 -17.20 -11.80 1.26
CA THR A 96 -18.66 -11.82 1.19
C THR A 96 -19.14 -12.17 -0.22
N THR A 97 -18.54 -11.56 -1.24
CA THR A 97 -18.89 -11.87 -2.63
C THR A 97 -18.59 -13.33 -2.95
N ILE A 98 -17.41 -13.84 -2.63
CA ILE A 98 -17.07 -15.26 -2.90
C ILE A 98 -17.99 -16.21 -2.12
N ALA A 99 -18.19 -15.97 -0.83
CA ALA A 99 -19.04 -16.81 0.01
C ALA A 99 -20.51 -16.82 -0.46
N SER A 100 -20.99 -15.71 -1.05
CA SER A 100 -22.34 -15.63 -1.59
C SER A 100 -22.59 -16.58 -2.78
N HIS A 101 -21.53 -17.07 -3.40
CA HIS A 101 -21.61 -18.12 -4.44
C HIS A 101 -21.57 -19.55 -3.89
N GLY A 102 -21.64 -19.73 -2.57
CA GLY A 102 -21.71 -21.05 -1.94
C GLY A 102 -20.33 -21.62 -1.58
N PHE A 103 -19.40 -20.79 -1.15
CA PHE A 103 -18.08 -21.16 -0.66
C PHE A 103 -17.94 -20.91 0.85
N LEU A 104 -17.06 -21.65 1.49
CA LEU A 104 -16.55 -21.38 2.83
C LEU A 104 -15.22 -20.62 2.68
N VAL A 105 -15.20 -19.36 3.05
CA VAL A 105 -14.00 -18.52 3.01
C VAL A 105 -13.44 -18.38 4.41
N ILE A 106 -12.13 -18.59 4.57
CA ILE A 106 -11.44 -18.54 5.86
C ILE A 106 -10.36 -17.46 5.79
N GLY A 107 -10.54 -16.41 6.55
CA GLY A 107 -9.56 -15.34 6.75
C GLY A 107 -8.93 -15.39 8.13
N SER A 108 -7.95 -14.54 8.38
CA SER A 108 -7.26 -14.42 9.65
C SER A 108 -7.74 -13.21 10.46
N VAL A 109 -7.68 -13.33 11.79
CA VAL A 109 -7.96 -12.22 12.71
C VAL A 109 -6.89 -12.15 13.78
N PRO A 110 -6.50 -10.91 14.21
CA PRO A 110 -5.59 -10.75 15.32
C PRO A 110 -6.22 -11.31 16.60
N GLN A 111 -5.43 -12.03 17.38
CA GLN A 111 -5.88 -12.50 18.70
C GLN A 111 -5.55 -11.46 19.77
N PRO A 112 -6.49 -11.08 20.63
CA PRO A 112 -6.22 -10.18 21.74
C PRO A 112 -5.10 -10.73 22.62
N GLY A 113 -4.08 -9.92 22.91
CA GLY A 113 -2.96 -10.29 23.76
C GLY A 113 -1.92 -11.23 23.15
N ALA A 114 -2.10 -11.68 21.89
CA ALA A 114 -1.07 -12.45 21.21
C ALA A 114 0.05 -11.52 20.69
N GLU A 115 1.28 -12.02 20.71
CA GLU A 115 2.39 -11.34 20.07
C GLU A 115 2.12 -11.17 18.56
N ARG A 116 2.45 -10.00 18.05
CA ARG A 116 2.32 -9.72 16.62
C ARG A 116 3.38 -10.48 15.85
N ARG A 117 2.95 -11.21 14.85
CA ARG A 117 3.80 -11.94 13.94
C ARG A 117 3.26 -11.86 12.51
N GLN A 118 4.07 -12.22 11.55
CA GLN A 118 3.60 -12.40 10.17
C GLN A 118 2.77 -13.67 10.03
N GLN A 119 1.78 -13.62 9.13
CA GLN A 119 1.09 -14.78 8.62
C GLN A 119 2.07 -15.64 7.82
N THR A 120 1.96 -16.94 7.95
CA THR A 120 2.80 -17.93 7.27
C THR A 120 1.94 -18.91 6.48
N ALA A 121 2.55 -19.69 5.60
CA ALA A 121 1.86 -20.79 4.90
C ALA A 121 1.27 -21.81 5.87
N ASP A 122 1.88 -21.96 7.06
CA ASP A 122 1.35 -22.83 8.12
C ASP A 122 0.01 -22.33 8.71
N ASP A 123 -0.19 -21.02 8.77
CA ASP A 123 -1.48 -20.47 9.20
C ASP A 123 -2.59 -20.79 8.20
N LEU A 124 -2.30 -20.72 6.91
CA LEU A 124 -3.24 -21.14 5.86
C LEU A 124 -3.48 -22.66 5.92
N ARG A 125 -2.47 -23.45 6.23
CA ARG A 125 -2.62 -24.91 6.45
C ARG A 125 -3.54 -25.20 7.64
N LYS A 126 -3.38 -24.46 8.74
CA LYS A 126 -4.26 -24.59 9.92
C LYS A 126 -5.71 -24.22 9.61
N ALA A 127 -5.95 -23.26 8.71
CA ALA A 127 -7.30 -22.95 8.23
C ALA A 127 -7.94 -24.15 7.50
N ILE A 128 -7.18 -24.84 6.64
CA ILE A 128 -7.64 -26.07 5.96
C ILE A 128 -7.91 -27.17 6.98
N GLU A 129 -7.00 -27.41 7.91
CA GLU A 129 -7.15 -28.42 8.96
C GLU A 129 -8.35 -28.13 9.86
N TRP A 130 -8.62 -26.85 10.14
CA TRP A 130 -9.83 -26.47 10.85
C TRP A 130 -11.09 -26.86 10.10
N ALA A 131 -11.15 -26.61 8.79
CA ALA A 131 -12.30 -26.98 7.97
C ALA A 131 -12.55 -28.50 7.95
N GLU A 132 -11.47 -29.29 7.90
CA GLU A 132 -11.54 -30.76 7.99
C GLU A 132 -12.13 -31.22 9.34
N LYS A 133 -11.61 -30.65 10.46
CA LYS A 133 -12.10 -30.95 11.82
C LYS A 133 -13.55 -30.51 12.02
N GLU A 134 -13.89 -29.31 11.53
CA GLU A 134 -15.24 -28.75 11.68
C GLU A 134 -16.28 -29.55 10.88
N ASN A 135 -15.90 -30.10 9.74
CA ASN A 135 -16.76 -30.93 8.90
C ASN A 135 -17.21 -32.24 9.60
N VAL A 136 -16.47 -32.69 10.60
CA VAL A 136 -16.79 -33.93 11.36
C VAL A 136 -17.18 -33.68 12.82
N ARG A 137 -17.00 -32.47 13.31
CA ARG A 137 -17.27 -32.11 14.70
C ARG A 137 -18.75 -32.33 15.08
N ALA A 138 -18.97 -33.05 16.17
CA ALA A 138 -20.31 -33.23 16.72
C ALA A 138 -20.91 -31.87 17.14
N GLY A 139 -22.16 -31.61 16.76
CA GLY A 139 -22.84 -30.34 17.05
C GLY A 139 -22.47 -29.16 16.15
N SER A 140 -21.55 -29.32 15.19
CA SER A 140 -21.29 -28.30 14.21
C SER A 140 -22.44 -28.14 13.20
N PRO A 141 -22.89 -26.89 12.93
CA PRO A 141 -23.82 -26.64 11.83
C PRO A 141 -23.21 -26.95 10.45
N LEU A 142 -21.88 -27.00 10.36
CA LEU A 142 -21.11 -27.29 9.15
C LEU A 142 -20.79 -28.78 8.98
N ARG A 143 -21.20 -29.64 9.92
CA ARG A 143 -20.92 -31.07 9.85
C ARG A 143 -21.49 -31.68 8.59
N GLY A 144 -20.61 -32.31 7.78
CA GLY A 144 -20.97 -32.92 6.51
C GLY A 144 -21.29 -31.93 5.38
N LYS A 145 -21.17 -30.63 5.63
CA LYS A 145 -21.46 -29.54 4.69
C LYS A 145 -20.23 -28.94 4.00
N ILE A 146 -19.03 -29.29 4.42
CA ILE A 146 -17.77 -28.77 3.84
C ILE A 146 -17.23 -29.78 2.84
N ALA A 147 -16.88 -29.33 1.63
CA ALA A 147 -16.18 -30.12 0.62
C ALA A 147 -14.66 -30.02 0.88
N THR A 148 -14.16 -30.81 1.81
CA THR A 148 -12.76 -30.81 2.23
C THR A 148 -11.79 -31.34 1.17
N ASP A 149 -12.30 -31.92 0.11
CA ASP A 149 -11.60 -32.34 -1.10
C ASP A 149 -11.51 -31.25 -2.18
N LEU A 150 -12.22 -30.15 -2.00
CA LEU A 150 -12.23 -28.97 -2.89
C LEU A 150 -11.68 -27.74 -2.16
N VAL A 151 -10.37 -27.64 -2.08
CA VAL A 151 -9.65 -26.58 -1.37
C VAL A 151 -8.93 -25.67 -2.35
N ALA A 152 -9.18 -24.37 -2.25
CA ALA A 152 -8.40 -23.31 -2.87
C ALA A 152 -7.59 -22.55 -1.81
N VAL A 153 -6.42 -22.08 -2.19
CA VAL A 153 -5.67 -21.09 -1.41
C VAL A 153 -5.45 -19.88 -2.29
N MET A 154 -5.87 -18.72 -1.80
CA MET A 154 -5.73 -17.47 -2.51
C MET A 154 -5.14 -16.41 -1.59
N GLY A 155 -4.51 -15.39 -2.16
CA GLY A 155 -3.96 -14.32 -1.35
C GLY A 155 -3.48 -13.14 -2.18
N GLN A 156 -3.36 -11.98 -1.50
CA GLN A 156 -2.93 -10.73 -2.11
C GLN A 156 -1.53 -10.36 -1.61
N SER A 157 -0.68 -9.86 -2.50
CA SER A 157 0.67 -9.40 -2.16
C SER A 157 1.47 -10.47 -1.42
N CYS A 158 1.92 -10.22 -0.19
CA CYS A 158 2.58 -11.24 0.66
C CYS A 158 1.76 -12.53 0.77
N GLY A 159 0.44 -12.44 0.93
CA GLY A 159 -0.44 -13.61 0.97
C GLY A 159 -0.46 -14.44 -0.31
N GLY A 160 -0.20 -13.80 -1.46
CA GLY A 160 -0.01 -14.50 -2.74
C GLY A 160 1.23 -15.39 -2.73
N PHE A 161 2.32 -14.97 -2.07
CA PHE A 161 3.51 -15.84 -1.86
C PHE A 161 3.17 -17.04 -1.01
N LEU A 162 2.39 -16.84 0.06
CA LEU A 162 1.94 -17.93 0.91
C LEU A 162 1.07 -18.92 0.14
N SER A 163 0.25 -18.43 -0.79
CA SER A 163 -0.58 -19.27 -1.66
C SER A 163 0.28 -20.13 -2.60
N ILE A 164 1.33 -19.56 -3.21
CA ILE A 164 2.30 -20.30 -4.03
C ILE A 164 2.97 -21.39 -3.19
N THR A 165 3.46 -21.04 -2.00
CA THR A 165 4.12 -21.97 -1.08
C THR A 165 3.22 -23.14 -0.70
N LEU A 166 1.95 -22.86 -0.38
CA LEU A 166 1.00 -23.90 0.01
C LEU A 166 0.42 -24.66 -1.19
N GLY A 167 0.64 -24.20 -2.42
CA GLY A 167 0.27 -24.91 -3.64
C GLY A 167 0.92 -26.29 -3.81
N ALA A 168 1.94 -26.60 -3.00
CA ALA A 168 2.54 -27.92 -2.88
C ALA A 168 1.75 -28.91 -1.98
N ASP A 169 0.80 -28.41 -1.16
CA ASP A 169 -0.01 -29.25 -0.28
C ASP A 169 -1.02 -30.05 -1.14
N PRO A 170 -1.06 -31.40 -1.04
CA PRO A 170 -1.88 -32.25 -1.92
C PRO A 170 -3.40 -32.01 -1.79
N ARG A 171 -3.84 -31.36 -0.71
CA ARG A 171 -5.24 -30.97 -0.51
C ARG A 171 -5.64 -29.79 -1.38
N VAL A 172 -4.71 -28.90 -1.70
CA VAL A 172 -4.96 -27.69 -2.50
C VAL A 172 -5.19 -28.06 -3.96
N LYS A 173 -6.34 -27.73 -4.52
CA LYS A 173 -6.71 -28.07 -5.90
C LYS A 173 -6.48 -26.91 -6.87
N THR A 174 -6.45 -25.68 -6.38
CA THR A 174 -6.15 -24.48 -7.17
C THR A 174 -5.62 -23.38 -6.27
N ILE A 175 -4.80 -22.49 -6.82
CA ILE A 175 -4.36 -21.29 -6.13
C ILE A 175 -4.76 -20.02 -6.89
N GLY A 176 -4.96 -18.94 -6.14
CA GLY A 176 -5.18 -17.59 -6.67
C GLY A 176 -4.12 -16.62 -6.10
N VAL A 177 -3.40 -15.97 -6.98
CA VAL A 177 -2.29 -15.07 -6.67
C VAL A 177 -2.67 -13.69 -7.15
N PHE A 178 -3.03 -12.80 -6.20
CA PHE A 178 -3.48 -11.45 -6.50
C PHE A 178 -2.37 -10.44 -6.18
N ASN A 179 -2.03 -9.59 -7.15
CA ASN A 179 -0.99 -8.57 -7.02
C ASN A 179 0.30 -9.13 -6.38
N SER A 180 0.77 -10.28 -6.89
CA SER A 180 1.85 -11.04 -6.28
C SER A 180 2.54 -11.93 -7.31
N GLY A 181 3.68 -12.52 -6.91
CA GLY A 181 4.46 -13.42 -7.74
C GLY A 181 5.79 -13.77 -7.07
N VAL A 182 6.58 -14.58 -7.73
CA VAL A 182 7.91 -14.96 -7.24
C VAL A 182 8.79 -13.75 -6.96
N GLN A 183 9.38 -13.74 -5.79
CA GLN A 183 10.41 -12.77 -5.42
C GLN A 183 11.67 -13.53 -4.97
N PRO A 184 12.77 -13.50 -5.74
CA PRO A 184 14.00 -14.22 -5.41
C PRO A 184 14.58 -13.91 -4.03
N ALA A 185 14.28 -12.73 -3.49
CA ALA A 185 14.72 -12.31 -2.16
C ALA A 185 13.91 -12.92 -1.00
N ARG A 186 12.81 -13.63 -1.29
CA ARG A 186 11.98 -14.29 -0.28
C ARG A 186 12.07 -15.80 -0.41
N PRO A 187 12.70 -16.50 0.55
CA PRO A 187 12.89 -17.96 0.49
C PRO A 187 11.58 -18.74 0.30
N GLU A 188 10.48 -18.26 0.91
CA GLU A 188 9.16 -18.87 0.83
C GLU A 188 8.44 -18.64 -0.52
N SER A 189 8.99 -17.78 -1.38
CA SER A 189 8.44 -17.41 -2.68
C SER A 189 9.44 -17.63 -3.82
N ASN A 190 10.21 -18.70 -3.73
CA ASN A 190 11.24 -19.04 -4.71
C ASN A 190 10.66 -19.81 -5.90
N GLU A 191 11.47 -19.98 -6.94
CA GLU A 191 11.10 -20.75 -8.15
C GLU A 191 10.76 -22.21 -7.83
N ASP A 192 11.39 -22.81 -6.83
CA ASP A 192 11.12 -24.20 -6.44
C ASP A 192 9.72 -24.38 -5.86
N ALA A 193 9.18 -23.36 -5.14
CA ALA A 193 7.80 -23.37 -4.66
C ALA A 193 6.83 -23.37 -5.86
N VAL A 194 7.09 -22.56 -6.89
CA VAL A 194 6.26 -22.53 -8.10
C VAL A 194 6.25 -23.87 -8.82
N ARG A 195 7.42 -24.52 -8.94
CA ARG A 195 7.55 -25.83 -9.61
C ARG A 195 6.80 -26.96 -8.89
N LYS A 196 6.51 -26.80 -7.59
CA LYS A 196 5.77 -27.77 -6.76
C LYS A 196 4.25 -27.57 -6.79
N VAL A 197 3.77 -26.48 -7.37
CA VAL A 197 2.32 -26.26 -7.57
C VAL A 197 1.80 -27.34 -8.53
N HIS A 198 0.70 -27.99 -8.16
CA HIS A 198 0.16 -29.14 -8.91
C HIS A 198 -1.29 -28.95 -9.39
N GLY A 199 -1.95 -27.85 -9.05
CA GLY A 199 -3.30 -27.50 -9.52
C GLY A 199 -3.29 -26.25 -10.41
N PRO A 200 -4.41 -25.96 -11.10
CA PRO A 200 -4.57 -24.75 -11.89
C PRO A 200 -4.27 -23.47 -11.11
N VAL A 201 -3.64 -22.49 -11.76
CA VAL A 201 -3.20 -21.24 -11.15
C VAL A 201 -3.89 -20.04 -11.79
N LEU A 202 -4.49 -19.20 -10.96
CA LEU A 202 -4.99 -17.89 -11.32
C LEU A 202 -3.98 -16.83 -10.85
N LEU A 203 -3.45 -16.01 -11.78
CA LEU A 203 -2.61 -14.86 -11.46
C LEU A 203 -3.33 -13.61 -11.92
N ILE A 204 -3.71 -12.75 -10.97
CA ILE A 204 -4.42 -11.50 -11.25
C ILE A 204 -3.66 -10.35 -10.60
N ASN A 205 -3.41 -9.32 -11.39
CA ASN A 205 -2.67 -8.17 -10.90
C ASN A 205 -3.05 -6.91 -11.68
N GLY A 206 -2.55 -5.77 -11.21
CA GLY A 206 -2.55 -4.56 -12.00
C GLY A 206 -1.53 -4.68 -13.13
N SER A 207 -1.62 -3.77 -14.09
CA SER A 207 -0.62 -3.66 -15.15
C SER A 207 0.52 -2.74 -14.65
N ASP A 208 0.62 -1.58 -15.24
CA ASP A 208 1.70 -0.62 -15.04
C ASP A 208 1.77 -0.04 -13.62
N ARG A 209 0.67 -0.09 -12.90
CA ARG A 209 0.54 0.49 -11.55
C ARG A 209 0.70 -0.52 -10.42
N ASP A 210 0.91 -1.78 -10.76
CA ASP A 210 1.21 -2.83 -9.78
C ASP A 210 2.68 -3.24 -9.86
N PHE A 211 3.45 -2.83 -8.86
CA PHE A 211 4.89 -3.10 -8.81
C PHE A 211 5.25 -4.60 -8.76
N LEU A 212 4.28 -5.49 -8.48
CA LEU A 212 4.46 -6.93 -8.54
C LEU A 212 3.98 -7.56 -9.87
N ALA A 213 3.45 -6.78 -10.81
CA ALA A 213 3.08 -7.30 -12.13
C ALA A 213 4.22 -8.04 -12.84
N PRO A 214 5.48 -7.54 -12.83
CA PRO A 214 6.60 -8.29 -13.41
C PRO A 214 6.88 -9.63 -12.70
N ALA A 215 6.77 -9.67 -11.37
CA ALA A 215 6.94 -10.90 -10.59
C ALA A 215 5.80 -11.90 -10.86
N SER A 216 4.58 -11.42 -11.02
CA SER A 216 3.42 -12.21 -11.42
C SER A 216 3.63 -12.85 -12.79
N LEU A 217 4.11 -12.07 -13.77
CA LEU A 217 4.39 -12.57 -15.12
C LEU A 217 5.54 -13.57 -15.12
N ALA A 218 6.60 -13.35 -14.35
CA ALA A 218 7.69 -14.30 -14.17
C ALA A 218 7.16 -15.62 -13.57
N THR A 219 6.26 -15.53 -12.58
CA THR A 219 5.59 -16.71 -12.02
C THR A 219 4.81 -17.46 -13.07
N PHE A 220 4.02 -16.76 -13.89
CA PHE A 220 3.30 -17.37 -15.01
C PHE A 220 4.25 -18.11 -15.96
N GLN A 221 5.39 -17.51 -16.30
CA GLN A 221 6.39 -18.13 -17.20
C GLN A 221 6.96 -19.43 -16.61
N LEU A 222 7.17 -19.49 -15.28
CA LEU A 222 7.69 -20.67 -14.58
C LEU A 222 6.68 -21.82 -14.45
N LEU A 223 5.39 -21.56 -14.52
CA LEU A 223 4.32 -22.55 -14.40
C LEU A 223 4.19 -23.38 -15.69
N ASN A 224 5.06 -24.38 -15.89
CA ASN A 224 5.06 -25.21 -17.10
C ASN A 224 4.36 -26.57 -16.94
N ASN A 225 4.00 -26.94 -15.70
CA ASN A 225 3.48 -28.24 -15.34
C ASN A 225 1.98 -28.24 -15.03
N VAL A 226 1.35 -27.08 -14.97
CA VAL A 226 -0.06 -26.91 -14.62
C VAL A 226 -0.74 -25.87 -15.53
N PRO A 227 -2.07 -25.96 -15.71
CA PRO A 227 -2.81 -24.89 -16.37
C PRO A 227 -2.66 -23.57 -15.58
N ALA A 228 -2.47 -22.46 -16.27
CA ALA A 228 -2.34 -21.17 -15.67
C ALA A 228 -3.06 -20.08 -16.48
N PHE A 229 -3.72 -19.18 -15.79
CA PHE A 229 -4.31 -17.96 -16.35
C PHE A 229 -3.68 -16.75 -15.69
N TYR A 230 -3.18 -15.83 -16.50
CA TYR A 230 -2.64 -14.55 -16.12
C TYR A 230 -3.53 -13.44 -16.65
N GLY A 231 -3.93 -12.52 -15.79
CA GLY A 231 -4.64 -11.31 -16.15
C GLY A 231 -4.03 -10.10 -15.46
N ALA A 232 -3.71 -9.07 -16.25
CA ALA A 232 -3.26 -7.78 -15.75
C ALA A 232 -4.29 -6.71 -16.12
N ARG A 233 -4.93 -6.12 -15.11
CA ARG A 233 -5.93 -5.06 -15.28
C ARG A 233 -5.21 -3.73 -15.49
N HIS A 234 -5.49 -3.06 -16.62
CA HIS A 234 -4.97 -1.72 -16.88
C HIS A 234 -5.43 -0.75 -15.80
N ASP A 235 -4.58 0.19 -15.43
CA ASP A 235 -4.80 1.21 -14.41
C ASP A 235 -5.06 0.71 -12.98
N ALA A 236 -5.04 -0.60 -12.74
CA ALA A 236 -5.14 -1.16 -11.41
C ALA A 236 -3.80 -1.09 -10.67
N GLY A 237 -3.83 -0.55 -9.45
CA GLY A 237 -2.67 -0.51 -8.55
C GLY A 237 -2.49 -1.81 -7.77
N HIS A 238 -1.55 -1.81 -6.83
CA HIS A 238 -1.17 -3.00 -6.06
C HIS A 238 -2.28 -3.57 -5.17
N THR A 239 -3.22 -2.76 -4.71
CA THR A 239 -4.39 -3.24 -3.95
C THR A 239 -5.58 -3.51 -4.86
N ALA A 240 -5.51 -3.05 -6.09
CA ALA A 240 -6.50 -3.23 -7.15
C ALA A 240 -7.93 -3.08 -6.64
N THR A 241 -8.83 -3.97 -7.09
CA THR A 241 -10.24 -3.85 -6.73
C THR A 241 -10.63 -4.58 -5.43
N VAL A 242 -9.69 -5.26 -4.74
CA VAL A 242 -10.02 -6.01 -3.51
C VAL A 242 -10.56 -5.10 -2.38
N ASP A 243 -10.17 -3.84 -2.38
CA ASP A 243 -10.65 -2.82 -1.43
C ASP A 243 -11.96 -2.13 -1.88
N HIS A 244 -12.42 -2.37 -3.11
CA HIS A 244 -13.67 -1.82 -3.60
C HIS A 244 -14.88 -2.52 -2.95
N PRO A 245 -16.06 -1.89 -2.94
CA PRO A 245 -17.27 -2.52 -2.43
C PRO A 245 -17.48 -3.91 -2.99
N GLY A 246 -17.59 -4.92 -2.10
CA GLY A 246 -17.69 -6.31 -2.48
C GLY A 246 -16.42 -6.92 -3.10
N GLY A 247 -15.28 -6.22 -3.08
CA GLY A 247 -14.05 -6.67 -3.73
C GLY A 247 -13.99 -6.37 -5.25
N GLY A 248 -14.97 -5.65 -5.78
CA GLY A 248 -15.01 -5.17 -7.16
C GLY A 248 -14.82 -6.27 -8.20
N GLU A 249 -14.15 -5.94 -9.29
CA GLU A 249 -13.92 -6.83 -10.42
C GLU A 249 -13.09 -8.06 -10.05
N TYR A 250 -12.12 -7.93 -9.14
CA TYR A 250 -11.30 -9.08 -8.71
C TYR A 250 -12.12 -10.13 -7.95
N ALA A 251 -13.16 -9.72 -7.22
CA ALA A 251 -14.08 -10.67 -6.59
C ALA A 251 -14.89 -11.45 -7.64
N ASN A 252 -15.29 -10.79 -8.74
CA ASN A 252 -15.93 -11.47 -9.87
C ASN A 252 -15.01 -12.50 -10.51
N VAL A 253 -13.73 -12.11 -10.73
CA VAL A 253 -12.72 -13.01 -11.30
C VAL A 253 -12.49 -14.20 -10.38
N ALA A 254 -12.27 -13.98 -9.07
CA ALA A 254 -12.07 -15.05 -8.09
C ALA A 254 -13.29 -15.99 -7.99
N SER A 255 -14.50 -15.42 -7.92
CA SER A 255 -15.74 -16.22 -7.83
C SER A 255 -15.96 -17.08 -9.07
N ASN A 256 -15.80 -16.51 -10.28
CA ASN A 256 -15.95 -17.27 -11.52
C ASN A 256 -14.84 -18.32 -11.67
N TRP A 257 -13.59 -18.04 -11.24
CA TRP A 257 -12.53 -19.03 -11.22
C TRP A 257 -12.92 -20.24 -10.35
N LEU A 258 -13.36 -19.99 -9.12
CA LEU A 258 -13.77 -21.05 -8.18
C LEU A 258 -14.99 -21.82 -8.67
N LEU A 259 -15.98 -21.15 -9.24
CA LEU A 259 -17.15 -21.80 -9.86
C LEU A 259 -16.73 -22.70 -11.02
N TRP A 260 -15.81 -22.24 -11.86
CA TRP A 260 -15.28 -23.06 -12.95
C TRP A 260 -14.52 -24.28 -12.42
N GLN A 261 -13.52 -24.07 -11.54
CA GLN A 261 -12.64 -25.14 -11.08
C GLN A 261 -13.35 -26.17 -10.19
N PHE A 262 -14.31 -25.74 -9.37
CA PHE A 262 -14.94 -26.62 -8.36
C PHE A 262 -16.38 -27.06 -8.71
N ARG A 263 -17.07 -26.31 -9.54
CA ARG A 263 -18.44 -26.59 -9.94
C ARG A 263 -18.57 -26.97 -11.42
N ASN A 264 -17.48 -26.88 -12.18
CA ASN A 264 -17.47 -27.06 -13.65
C ASN A 264 -18.51 -26.16 -14.35
N ASP A 265 -18.72 -24.95 -13.79
CA ASP A 265 -19.67 -23.98 -14.33
C ASP A 265 -19.19 -23.44 -15.67
N LYS A 266 -19.94 -23.70 -16.72
CA LYS A 266 -19.60 -23.32 -18.10
C LYS A 266 -19.72 -21.83 -18.35
N ARG A 267 -20.61 -21.13 -17.62
CA ARG A 267 -20.75 -19.67 -17.73
C ARG A 267 -19.54 -18.98 -17.09
N ALA A 268 -19.16 -19.45 -15.91
CA ALA A 268 -17.97 -18.97 -15.23
C ALA A 268 -16.68 -19.25 -16.04
N ALA A 269 -16.59 -20.42 -16.68
CA ALA A 269 -15.47 -20.78 -17.56
C ALA A 269 -15.28 -19.80 -18.72
N LYS A 270 -16.36 -19.20 -19.25
CA LYS A 270 -16.29 -18.24 -20.36
C LYS A 270 -15.45 -17.00 -20.03
N MET A 271 -15.29 -16.66 -18.77
CA MET A 271 -14.41 -15.56 -18.35
C MET A 271 -12.94 -15.80 -18.71
N PHE A 272 -12.49 -17.08 -18.79
CA PHE A 272 -11.08 -17.48 -18.88
C PHE A 272 -10.74 -18.34 -20.10
N ALA A 273 -11.69 -19.08 -20.63
CA ALA A 273 -11.46 -20.12 -21.64
C ALA A 273 -12.07 -19.75 -23.00
N GLY A 274 -11.34 -20.12 -24.07
CA GLY A 274 -11.70 -19.80 -25.44
C GLY A 274 -11.00 -18.53 -25.96
N ASN A 275 -10.91 -18.41 -27.28
CA ASN A 275 -10.28 -17.26 -27.93
C ASN A 275 -11.06 -15.95 -27.73
N ASP A 276 -12.33 -16.06 -27.42
CA ASP A 276 -13.29 -14.99 -27.17
C ASP A 276 -13.69 -14.90 -25.70
N CYS A 277 -12.84 -15.36 -24.78
CA CYS A 277 -13.15 -15.30 -23.36
C CYS A 277 -13.43 -13.85 -22.92
N ASP A 278 -14.27 -13.67 -21.89
CA ASP A 278 -14.75 -12.33 -21.51
C ASP A 278 -13.58 -11.39 -21.13
N LEU A 279 -12.55 -11.90 -20.43
CA LEU A 279 -11.33 -11.12 -20.12
C LEU A 279 -10.42 -10.98 -21.35
N CYS A 280 -10.42 -11.95 -22.29
CA CYS A 280 -9.61 -11.93 -23.49
C CYS A 280 -10.03 -10.84 -24.50
N THR A 281 -11.30 -10.49 -24.51
CA THR A 281 -11.87 -9.46 -25.39
C THR A 281 -12.05 -8.12 -24.72
N ASN A 282 -11.80 -8.05 -23.41
CA ASN A 282 -11.89 -6.82 -22.64
C ASN A 282 -10.61 -5.99 -22.79
N THR A 283 -10.73 -4.83 -23.42
CA THR A 283 -9.60 -3.92 -23.69
C THR A 283 -8.91 -3.35 -22.44
N ASN A 284 -9.50 -3.52 -21.28
CA ASN A 284 -8.90 -3.12 -19.99
C ASN A 284 -8.00 -4.20 -19.37
N TRP A 285 -7.79 -5.32 -20.07
CA TRP A 285 -7.01 -6.43 -19.54
C TRP A 285 -5.96 -6.92 -20.55
N ASP A 286 -4.76 -7.19 -20.03
CA ASP A 286 -3.78 -8.03 -20.70
C ASP A 286 -3.92 -9.45 -20.17
N VAL A 287 -4.20 -10.40 -21.06
CA VAL A 287 -4.50 -11.78 -20.70
C VAL A 287 -3.54 -12.76 -21.35
N ARG A 288 -3.10 -13.74 -20.60
CA ARG A 288 -2.35 -14.90 -21.10
C ARG A 288 -2.89 -16.16 -20.43
N ALA A 289 -2.94 -17.25 -21.17
CA ALA A 289 -3.35 -18.54 -20.64
C ALA A 289 -2.52 -19.66 -21.24
N LYS A 290 -2.29 -20.71 -20.48
CA LYS A 290 -1.61 -21.93 -20.95
C LYS A 290 -2.19 -23.17 -20.26
N GLY A 291 -2.07 -24.33 -20.94
CA GLY A 291 -2.53 -25.61 -20.42
C GLY A 291 -4.04 -25.83 -20.49
N TYR A 292 -4.80 -24.92 -21.07
CA TYR A 292 -6.22 -25.11 -21.37
C TYR A 292 -6.41 -25.39 -22.87
N LYS A 293 -7.31 -26.31 -23.23
CA LYS A 293 -7.73 -26.44 -24.63
C LYS A 293 -8.38 -25.13 -25.04
N ASP A 294 -7.96 -24.58 -26.16
CA ASP A 294 -8.44 -23.31 -26.72
C ASP A 294 -8.04 -22.05 -25.93
N ALA A 295 -7.03 -22.12 -25.06
CA ALA A 295 -6.44 -20.94 -24.48
C ALA A 295 -5.61 -20.17 -25.52
N ARG A 296 -5.70 -18.84 -25.54
CA ARG A 296 -4.79 -18.01 -26.29
C ARG A 296 -3.34 -18.29 -25.82
N ASN A 297 -2.61 -19.03 -26.64
CA ASN A 297 -1.18 -19.12 -26.49
C ASN A 297 -0.59 -17.81 -26.97
N GLU A 298 0.01 -17.07 -26.05
CA GLU A 298 0.90 -15.94 -26.27
C GLU A 298 0.27 -14.72 -26.98
N GLY A 299 -0.30 -13.81 -26.21
CA GLY A 299 -0.40 -12.42 -26.63
C GLY A 299 0.98 -11.80 -26.89
N PRO A 300 1.08 -10.68 -27.60
CA PRO A 300 2.35 -10.00 -27.85
C PRO A 300 3.09 -9.82 -26.53
N ALA A 301 4.42 -9.94 -26.57
CA ALA A 301 5.26 -9.74 -25.40
C ALA A 301 4.82 -8.44 -24.72
N ALA A 302 4.28 -8.55 -23.49
CA ALA A 302 3.88 -7.38 -22.77
C ALA A 302 5.09 -6.46 -22.65
N THR A 303 4.96 -5.26 -23.12
CA THR A 303 5.90 -4.20 -22.79
C THR A 303 5.78 -4.01 -21.28
N PHE A 304 6.80 -4.45 -20.58
CA PHE A 304 6.88 -4.30 -19.13
C PHE A 304 6.91 -2.82 -18.78
N ASN A 305 5.93 -2.36 -18.04
CA ASN A 305 5.96 -1.07 -17.39
C ASN A 305 6.34 -1.25 -15.90
N ARG A 306 6.92 -0.37 -15.30
CA ARG A 306 8.13 -0.25 -14.51
C ARG A 306 7.85 0.40 -13.14
N GLY A 307 8.13 -0.17 -11.96
CA GLY A 307 7.92 0.32 -10.61
C GLY A 307 9.10 0.36 -9.67
N SER A 308 9.23 1.38 -8.89
CA SER A 308 10.30 1.58 -7.95
C SER A 308 9.79 1.58 -6.52
N ASN A 309 9.71 0.45 -5.88
CA ASN A 309 9.90 0.42 -4.44
C ASN A 309 11.23 -0.27 -4.13
N GLN A 310 11.71 -0.12 -2.93
CA GLN A 310 13.01 -0.67 -2.52
C GLN A 310 13.10 -2.20 -2.67
N GLN A 311 11.98 -2.91 -2.68
CA GLN A 311 11.91 -4.36 -2.94
C GLN A 311 11.94 -4.69 -4.43
N ALA A 312 11.46 -3.80 -5.30
CA ALA A 312 11.49 -3.98 -6.74
C ALA A 312 12.93 -4.01 -7.30
N TRP A 313 13.88 -3.36 -6.64
CA TRP A 313 15.30 -3.38 -7.02
C TRP A 313 15.91 -4.79 -7.08
N GLN A 314 15.37 -5.71 -6.32
CA GLN A 314 15.84 -7.10 -6.28
C GLN A 314 15.10 -8.02 -7.24
N ASN A 315 14.06 -7.50 -7.91
CA ASN A 315 13.21 -8.32 -8.74
C ASN A 315 13.77 -8.36 -10.19
N ALA A 316 13.62 -9.52 -10.86
CA ALA A 316 14.12 -9.72 -12.20
C ALA A 316 13.52 -8.76 -13.24
N GLY A 317 12.26 -8.34 -13.04
CA GLY A 317 11.59 -7.37 -13.90
C GLY A 317 12.21 -5.99 -13.83
N TYR A 318 12.60 -5.52 -12.64
CA TYR A 318 13.30 -4.25 -12.48
C TYR A 318 14.69 -4.29 -13.13
N LYS A 319 15.44 -5.38 -12.92
CA LYS A 319 16.73 -5.56 -13.61
C LYS A 319 16.58 -5.53 -15.13
N ALA A 320 15.55 -6.18 -15.66
CA ALA A 320 15.26 -6.16 -17.09
C ALA A 320 14.88 -4.75 -17.59
N ALA A 321 14.09 -4.01 -16.79
CA ALA A 321 13.74 -2.64 -17.06
C ALA A 321 14.98 -1.73 -17.10
N LEU A 322 15.86 -1.81 -16.10
CA LEU A 322 17.11 -1.06 -16.06
C LEU A 322 18.03 -1.43 -17.23
N ALA A 323 18.10 -2.73 -17.59
CA ALA A 323 18.90 -3.18 -18.73
C ALA A 323 18.41 -2.61 -20.08
N SER A 324 17.17 -2.16 -20.17
CA SER A 324 16.62 -1.50 -21.38
C SER A 324 16.97 -0.01 -21.50
N CYS A 325 17.53 0.60 -20.45
CA CYS A 325 17.96 1.99 -20.45
C CYS A 325 19.24 2.16 -21.30
N LYS A 326 19.38 3.30 -21.99
CA LYS A 326 20.59 3.63 -22.77
C LYS A 326 21.85 3.62 -21.91
N ASN A 327 21.72 4.12 -20.67
CA ASN A 327 22.76 4.13 -19.65
C ASN A 327 22.19 3.51 -18.38
N PRO A 328 22.21 2.17 -18.23
CA PRO A 328 21.63 1.51 -17.08
C PRO A 328 22.22 2.04 -15.77
N PRO A 329 21.40 2.59 -14.86
CA PRO A 329 21.91 3.04 -13.56
C PRO A 329 22.37 1.85 -12.73
N GLN A 330 23.35 2.09 -11.86
CA GLN A 330 23.74 1.09 -10.86
C GLN A 330 22.58 0.91 -9.88
N PRO A 331 22.25 -0.33 -9.49
CA PRO A 331 21.23 -0.58 -8.48
C PRO A 331 21.61 0.13 -7.17
N PHE A 332 20.67 0.92 -6.64
CA PHE A 332 20.85 1.57 -5.34
C PHE A 332 20.84 0.49 -4.24
N ALA A 333 21.99 0.26 -3.61
CA ALA A 333 22.11 -0.68 -2.51
C ALA A 333 21.59 -0.03 -1.22
N ILE A 334 20.37 -0.34 -0.83
CA ILE A 334 19.91 -0.07 0.53
C ILE A 334 20.42 -1.22 1.39
N SER A 335 21.27 -0.90 2.34
CA SER A 335 21.64 -1.84 3.39
C SER A 335 20.41 -2.09 4.27
N VAL A 336 19.62 -3.10 3.92
CA VAL A 336 18.65 -3.67 4.85
C VAL A 336 19.47 -4.44 5.86
N ALA A 337 19.49 -4.00 7.11
CA ALA A 337 20.08 -4.77 8.20
C ALA A 337 19.39 -6.14 8.22
N SER A 338 20.09 -7.16 7.74
CA SER A 338 19.66 -8.54 7.74
C SER A 338 19.74 -9.07 9.17
N ASN A 339 18.67 -8.96 9.94
CA ASN A 339 18.48 -9.80 11.10
C ASN A 339 16.99 -10.03 11.39
N PRO A 340 16.41 -11.16 10.94
CA PRO A 340 15.01 -11.49 11.19
C PRO A 340 14.82 -12.24 12.52
N ALA A 341 15.70 -12.06 13.51
CA ALA A 341 15.55 -12.71 14.79
C ALA A 341 14.71 -11.83 15.73
N THR A 342 13.53 -12.32 16.10
CA THR A 342 12.71 -11.88 17.25
C THR A 342 12.45 -10.37 17.34
N ALA A 343 11.66 -9.82 16.43
CA ALA A 343 11.16 -8.46 16.59
C ALA A 343 10.07 -8.43 17.67
N THR A 344 10.45 -8.16 18.89
CA THR A 344 9.53 -7.55 19.88
C THR A 344 8.94 -6.31 19.22
N ALA A 345 7.63 -6.06 19.43
CA ALA A 345 7.02 -4.83 18.93
C ALA A 345 7.87 -3.64 19.39
N PRO A 346 8.34 -2.77 18.46
CA PRO A 346 9.22 -1.67 18.84
C PRO A 346 8.46 -0.76 19.81
N LEU A 347 9.14 -0.34 20.86
CA LEU A 347 8.58 0.69 21.74
C LEU A 347 8.37 1.96 20.92
N ALA A 348 7.22 2.59 21.10
CA ALA A 348 6.96 3.89 20.48
C ALA A 348 8.07 4.88 20.89
N PRO A 349 8.57 5.73 19.97
CA PRO A 349 9.62 6.67 20.28
C PRO A 349 9.18 7.63 21.39
N VAL A 350 10.11 7.96 22.28
CA VAL A 350 9.90 8.96 23.31
C VAL A 350 9.77 10.33 22.67
N LEU A 351 8.71 11.06 23.03
CA LEU A 351 8.54 12.45 22.62
C LEU A 351 9.38 13.34 23.54
N PRO A 352 10.46 13.98 23.04
CA PRO A 352 11.33 14.79 23.88
C PRO A 352 10.65 16.10 24.28
N PRO A 353 11.07 16.72 25.41
CA PRO A 353 10.64 18.05 25.76
C PRO A 353 11.21 19.08 24.77
N THR A 354 10.45 20.13 24.51
CA THR A 354 10.87 21.21 23.64
C THR A 354 11.20 22.48 24.45
N MET A 355 12.04 23.32 23.88
CA MET A 355 12.37 24.65 24.39
C MET A 355 11.71 25.73 23.54
N SER A 356 11.52 26.93 24.12
CA SER A 356 10.99 28.06 23.35
C SER A 356 11.98 28.49 22.27
N ILE A 357 11.44 28.81 21.10
CA ILE A 357 12.18 29.44 20.00
C ILE A 357 11.43 30.72 19.64
N PRO A 358 12.05 31.91 19.79
CA PRO A 358 11.37 33.19 19.57
C PRO A 358 10.66 33.25 18.21
N GLY A 359 9.37 33.60 18.22
CA GLY A 359 8.55 33.71 17.02
C GLY A 359 8.22 32.38 16.33
N VAL A 360 8.64 31.24 16.88
CA VAL A 360 8.37 29.90 16.34
C VAL A 360 7.58 29.06 17.33
N LEU A 361 8.09 28.88 18.54
CA LEU A 361 7.54 27.95 19.51
C LEU A 361 7.55 28.57 20.92
N GLU A 362 6.44 28.49 21.64
CA GLU A 362 6.38 28.91 23.05
C GLU A 362 7.03 27.88 23.97
N ALA A 363 7.41 28.35 25.17
CA ALA A 363 7.89 27.48 26.22
C ALA A 363 6.81 26.46 26.65
N ARG A 364 7.26 25.28 27.07
CA ARG A 364 6.40 24.18 27.61
C ARG A 364 5.43 23.55 26.60
N GLN A 365 5.56 23.80 25.32
CA GLN A 365 4.89 23.01 24.30
C GLN A 365 5.52 21.62 24.23
N SER A 366 4.72 20.63 23.84
CA SER A 366 5.19 19.25 23.65
C SER A 366 4.49 18.60 22.46
N TRP A 367 5.21 17.74 21.79
CA TRP A 367 4.62 16.89 20.77
C TRP A 367 3.51 16.00 21.35
N LYS A 368 2.47 15.75 20.56
CA LYS A 368 1.41 14.79 20.86
C LYS A 368 1.24 13.86 19.68
N VAL A 369 1.11 12.56 19.93
CA VAL A 369 0.70 11.62 18.89
C VAL A 369 -0.78 11.85 18.60
N VAL A 370 -1.12 12.14 17.34
CA VAL A 370 -2.50 12.39 16.91
C VAL A 370 -3.04 11.24 16.05
N TRP A 371 -2.14 10.43 15.48
CA TRP A 371 -2.52 9.26 14.70
C TRP A 371 -1.38 8.24 14.67
N SER A 372 -1.73 6.95 14.56
CA SER A 372 -0.76 5.85 14.46
C SER A 372 -1.21 4.85 13.41
N TRP A 373 -0.27 4.32 12.65
CA TRP A 373 -0.49 3.40 11.56
C TRP A 373 0.49 2.24 11.59
N GLU A 374 -0.01 1.04 11.24
CA GLU A 374 0.79 -0.17 11.06
C GLU A 374 1.07 -0.35 9.57
N GLY A 375 2.32 -0.17 9.16
CA GLY A 375 2.73 -0.25 7.77
C GLY A 375 4.12 0.32 7.59
N ASN A 376 4.71 0.12 6.40
CA ASN A 376 6.10 0.45 6.19
C ASN A 376 6.35 1.95 6.10
N ASN A 377 5.57 2.68 5.31
CA ASN A 377 5.89 4.07 5.08
C ASN A 377 4.67 4.92 4.77
N VAL A 378 4.56 5.98 5.54
CA VAL A 378 3.67 7.12 5.31
C VAL A 378 4.54 8.33 5.05
N ASP A 379 4.31 9.08 3.97
CA ASP A 379 5.23 10.10 3.51
C ASP A 379 4.53 11.31 2.85
N GLY A 380 5.30 12.36 2.59
CA GLY A 380 4.96 13.52 1.81
C GLY A 380 3.63 14.19 2.17
N PRO A 381 3.40 14.54 3.45
CA PRO A 381 2.12 15.07 3.91
C PRO A 381 1.90 16.51 3.50
N ILE A 382 0.64 16.86 3.30
CA ILE A 382 0.17 18.24 3.15
C ILE A 382 -1.08 18.49 4.00
N ALA A 383 -1.34 19.74 4.32
CA ALA A 383 -2.60 20.12 4.93
C ALA A 383 -3.60 20.62 3.87
N ALA A 384 -4.81 20.11 3.92
CA ALA A 384 -5.94 20.61 3.14
C ALA A 384 -6.56 21.85 3.78
N ASP A 385 -7.35 22.63 3.01
CA ASP A 385 -7.94 23.88 3.47
C ASP A 385 -9.00 23.69 4.56
N ASN A 386 -9.65 22.53 4.59
CA ASN A 386 -10.61 22.15 5.63
C ASN A 386 -9.96 21.73 6.96
N GLY A 387 -8.62 21.74 7.05
CA GLY A 387 -7.84 21.33 8.22
C GLY A 387 -7.50 19.85 8.27
N ALA A 388 -7.97 19.05 7.31
CA ALA A 388 -7.55 17.66 7.16
C ALA A 388 -6.09 17.57 6.66
N ILE A 389 -5.49 16.41 6.79
CA ILE A 389 -4.13 16.11 6.35
C ILE A 389 -4.23 15.06 5.23
N LEU A 390 -3.61 15.34 4.09
CA LEU A 390 -3.39 14.36 3.03
C LEU A 390 -1.94 13.85 3.13
N PHE A 391 -1.73 12.55 2.98
CA PHE A 391 -0.41 11.94 2.97
C PHE A 391 -0.41 10.65 2.16
N ALA A 392 0.75 10.27 1.65
CA ALA A 392 0.91 9.04 0.90
C ALA A 392 1.06 7.83 1.84
N ASP A 393 0.34 6.74 1.55
CA ASP A 393 0.56 5.40 2.08
C ASP A 393 1.22 4.58 0.98
N ASN A 394 2.54 4.41 1.08
CA ASN A 394 3.33 3.76 0.04
C ASN A 394 2.93 2.30 -0.18
N ASP A 395 2.69 1.57 0.91
CA ASP A 395 2.42 0.13 0.87
C ASP A 395 1.12 -0.20 0.16
N ALA A 396 0.11 0.61 0.39
CA ALA A 396 -1.22 0.40 -0.18
C ALA A 396 -1.42 1.13 -1.51
N GLY A 397 -0.48 2.00 -1.92
CA GLY A 397 -0.63 2.82 -3.13
C GLY A 397 -1.80 3.79 -3.03
N ASN A 398 -1.98 4.42 -1.86
CA ASN A 398 -3.09 5.33 -1.60
C ASN A 398 -2.57 6.70 -1.18
N VAL A 399 -3.38 7.74 -1.42
CA VAL A 399 -3.32 8.98 -0.65
C VAL A 399 -4.42 8.93 0.40
N MET A 400 -4.01 9.03 1.66
CA MET A 400 -4.89 9.03 2.82
C MET A 400 -5.33 10.44 3.17
N GLN A 401 -6.53 10.57 3.71
CA GLN A 401 -7.00 11.80 4.35
C GLN A 401 -7.26 11.52 5.84
N PHE A 402 -6.55 12.21 6.70
CA PHE A 402 -6.73 12.18 8.14
C PHE A 402 -7.39 13.47 8.62
N ASP A 403 -8.40 13.34 9.45
CA ASP A 403 -9.06 14.48 10.11
C ASP A 403 -8.59 14.56 11.58
N PRO A 404 -7.74 15.54 11.94
CA PRO A 404 -7.26 15.68 13.32
C PRO A 404 -8.36 15.97 14.35
N ALA A 405 -9.51 16.50 13.93
CA ALA A 405 -10.62 16.81 14.83
C ALA A 405 -11.39 15.56 15.27
N THR A 406 -11.46 14.55 14.41
CA THR A 406 -12.18 13.30 14.69
C THR A 406 -11.24 12.12 14.98
N GLY A 407 -9.94 12.24 14.64
CA GLY A 407 -8.97 11.17 14.73
C GLY A 407 -9.15 10.06 13.68
N LEU A 408 -10.00 10.28 12.67
CA LEU A 408 -10.32 9.28 11.64
C LEU A 408 -9.49 9.51 10.38
N ALA A 409 -8.98 8.42 9.82
CA ALA A 409 -8.34 8.40 8.51
C ALA A 409 -9.18 7.61 7.50
N LYS A 410 -9.18 8.07 6.24
CA LYS A 410 -9.81 7.39 5.11
C LYS A 410 -8.94 7.49 3.88
N ILE A 411 -9.16 6.59 2.92
CA ILE A 411 -8.55 6.71 1.60
C ILE A 411 -9.20 7.89 0.87
N ALA A 412 -8.40 8.83 0.38
CA ALA A 412 -8.84 9.93 -0.46
C ALA A 412 -8.67 9.59 -1.95
N TYR A 413 -7.54 8.98 -2.31
CA TYR A 413 -7.25 8.51 -3.67
C TYR A 413 -6.56 7.16 -3.58
N ASP A 414 -7.03 6.20 -4.37
CA ASP A 414 -6.47 4.86 -4.48
C ASP A 414 -5.74 4.63 -5.81
N ASN A 415 -5.25 3.40 -6.00
CA ASN A 415 -4.64 2.96 -7.24
C ASN A 415 -3.50 3.86 -7.74
N ILE A 416 -2.72 4.40 -6.80
CA ILE A 416 -1.51 5.13 -7.11
C ILE A 416 -0.34 4.14 -7.05
N ASN A 417 0.45 4.12 -8.09
CA ASN A 417 1.57 3.20 -8.17
C ASN A 417 2.66 3.55 -7.15
N THR A 418 2.55 3.04 -5.93
CA THR A 418 3.42 3.37 -4.78
C THR A 418 3.44 4.86 -4.51
N ALA A 419 2.37 5.39 -3.91
CA ALA A 419 2.26 6.81 -3.57
C ALA A 419 3.43 7.26 -2.68
N GLY A 420 4.12 8.33 -3.06
CA GLY A 420 5.33 8.79 -2.39
C GLY A 420 5.17 10.09 -1.62
N ALA A 421 4.71 11.12 -2.27
CA ALA A 421 4.51 12.45 -1.69
C ALA A 421 3.36 13.14 -2.40
N VAL A 422 2.73 14.12 -1.76
CA VAL A 422 1.64 14.92 -2.33
C VAL A 422 1.94 16.41 -2.25
N SER A 423 1.47 17.18 -3.23
CA SER A 423 1.54 18.64 -3.21
C SER A 423 0.38 19.26 -3.98
N ARG A 424 -0.18 20.35 -3.46
CA ARG A 424 -1.25 21.10 -4.13
C ARG A 424 -0.70 22.44 -4.63
N SER A 425 -0.83 22.69 -5.92
CA SER A 425 -0.52 23.98 -6.54
C SER A 425 -1.43 25.10 -6.01
N LYS A 426 -0.94 26.34 -6.00
CA LYS A 426 -1.77 27.54 -5.79
C LYS A 426 -2.92 27.65 -6.81
N ALA A 427 -2.74 27.12 -8.01
CA ALA A 427 -3.77 27.11 -9.06
C ALA A 427 -4.85 26.03 -8.84
N GLY A 428 -4.71 25.18 -7.81
CA GLY A 428 -5.70 24.19 -7.42
C GLY A 428 -5.31 22.72 -7.68
N PRO A 429 -4.62 22.34 -8.77
CA PRO A 429 -4.26 20.96 -9.02
C PRO A 429 -3.53 20.29 -7.87
N LEU A 430 -3.91 19.03 -7.58
CA LEU A 430 -3.24 18.16 -6.61
C LEU A 430 -2.38 17.15 -7.38
N PHE A 431 -1.13 17.02 -6.95
CA PHE A 431 -0.17 16.10 -7.55
C PHE A 431 0.32 15.07 -6.54
N VAL A 432 0.73 13.91 -7.06
CA VAL A 432 1.36 12.83 -6.29
C VAL A 432 2.60 12.32 -7.02
N ALA A 433 3.62 11.97 -6.25
CA ALA A 433 4.75 11.18 -6.73
C ALA A 433 4.34 9.70 -6.76
N SER A 434 4.27 9.13 -7.94
CA SER A 434 4.00 7.71 -8.18
C SER A 434 5.33 6.99 -8.32
N ARG A 435 5.80 6.33 -7.25
CA ARG A 435 7.16 5.76 -7.15
C ARG A 435 7.31 4.41 -7.84
N GLY A 436 6.22 3.79 -8.22
CA GLY A 436 6.21 2.48 -8.82
C GLY A 436 6.66 2.47 -10.30
N LEU A 437 6.92 1.26 -10.92
CA LEU A 437 7.39 1.09 -12.33
C LEU A 437 6.41 1.71 -13.32
N GLY A 438 6.90 2.56 -14.24
CA GLY A 438 6.04 3.40 -15.07
C GLY A 438 5.43 4.58 -14.33
N GLY A 439 5.75 4.71 -13.05
CA GLY A 439 5.35 5.83 -12.22
C GLY A 439 5.96 7.15 -12.68
N GLY A 440 5.58 8.21 -12.00
CA GLY A 440 6.01 9.56 -12.34
C GLY A 440 5.30 10.60 -11.49
N ILE A 441 5.14 11.78 -12.04
CA ILE A 441 4.33 12.84 -11.44
C ILE A 441 2.92 12.74 -12.00
N GLU A 442 1.96 12.45 -11.14
CA GLU A 442 0.56 12.28 -11.51
C GLU A 442 -0.29 13.39 -10.92
N ALA A 443 -1.12 14.05 -11.71
CA ALA A 443 -2.19 14.91 -11.22
C ALA A 443 -3.35 14.04 -10.74
N LEU A 444 -3.85 14.31 -9.54
CA LEU A 444 -5.06 13.68 -8.99
C LEU A 444 -6.30 14.55 -9.19
N GLU A 445 -6.11 15.87 -9.22
CA GLU A 445 -7.16 16.87 -9.42
C GLU A 445 -6.72 17.91 -10.45
N PRO A 446 -7.67 18.50 -11.21
CA PRO A 446 -9.12 18.26 -11.21
C PRO A 446 -9.53 16.95 -11.88
N ALA A 447 -8.62 16.32 -12.60
CA ALA A 447 -8.79 15.02 -13.23
C ALA A 447 -7.48 14.24 -13.13
N ARG A 448 -7.58 12.93 -12.94
CA ARG A 448 -6.42 12.05 -12.84
C ARG A 448 -5.70 11.96 -14.18
N LYS A 449 -4.43 12.31 -14.19
CA LYS A 449 -3.59 12.32 -15.41
C LYS A 449 -2.11 12.25 -15.07
N MET A 450 -1.37 11.41 -15.77
CA MET A 450 0.10 11.45 -15.74
C MET A 450 0.58 12.79 -16.33
N LEU A 451 1.28 13.59 -15.51
CA LEU A 451 1.94 14.81 -15.97
C LEU A 451 3.27 14.48 -16.66
N ALA A 452 4.11 13.69 -15.99
CA ALA A 452 5.42 13.31 -16.50
C ALA A 452 5.87 11.95 -15.92
N ASN A 453 6.40 11.07 -16.78
CA ASN A 453 6.97 9.78 -16.38
C ASN A 453 8.24 9.42 -17.19
N SER A 454 8.80 10.39 -17.90
CA SER A 454 10.01 10.20 -18.71
C SER A 454 10.93 11.41 -18.65
N PHE A 455 12.22 11.15 -18.77
CA PHE A 455 13.27 12.16 -18.83
C PHE A 455 14.24 11.81 -19.99
N ASN A 456 14.56 12.77 -20.85
CA ASN A 456 15.40 12.57 -22.04
C ASN A 456 14.93 11.43 -22.95
N GLY A 457 13.61 11.21 -23.03
CA GLY A 457 13.00 10.15 -23.85
C GLY A 457 13.14 8.75 -23.25
N GLU A 458 13.55 8.65 -22.01
CA GLU A 458 13.60 7.41 -21.24
C GLU A 458 12.72 7.52 -19.99
N PRO A 459 12.09 6.43 -19.53
CA PRO A 459 11.29 6.44 -18.32
C PRO A 459 12.12 6.82 -17.08
N PHE A 460 11.44 7.30 -16.04
CA PHE A 460 12.10 7.78 -14.82
C PHE A 460 12.99 6.75 -14.14
N GLU A 461 12.73 5.47 -14.31
CA GLU A 461 13.60 4.41 -13.78
C GLU A 461 15.01 4.48 -14.32
N CYS A 462 15.18 4.97 -15.54
CA CYS A 462 16.49 5.14 -16.14
C CYS A 462 17.31 6.26 -15.50
N ILE A 463 16.68 7.12 -14.70
CA ILE A 463 17.39 8.03 -13.80
C ILE A 463 18.08 7.21 -12.69
N GLY A 464 17.44 6.11 -12.24
CA GLY A 464 17.80 5.34 -11.06
C GLY A 464 17.39 6.05 -9.76
N GLY A 465 17.61 5.42 -8.60
CA GLY A 465 17.21 5.98 -7.31
C GLY A 465 15.69 5.93 -7.08
N VAL A 466 15.23 6.74 -6.15
CA VAL A 466 13.82 6.80 -5.72
C VAL A 466 13.26 8.19 -6.03
N LEU A 467 12.17 8.25 -6.80
CA LEU A 467 11.33 9.45 -6.89
C LEU A 467 10.81 9.75 -5.50
N ASN A 468 11.29 10.83 -4.88
CA ASN A 468 11.13 11.01 -3.44
C ASN A 468 10.05 12.04 -3.11
N ASP A 469 10.36 13.31 -3.10
CA ASP A 469 9.48 14.37 -2.66
C ASP A 469 9.15 15.33 -3.81
N LEU A 470 8.06 16.09 -3.67
CA LEU A 470 7.64 17.05 -4.70
C LEU A 470 7.00 18.31 -4.13
N THR A 471 7.09 19.41 -4.87
CA THR A 471 6.36 20.65 -4.60
C THR A 471 5.87 21.28 -5.91
N ALA A 472 4.59 21.64 -5.95
CA ALA A 472 3.96 22.21 -7.14
C ALA A 472 4.06 23.74 -7.14
N ASP A 473 4.31 24.34 -8.30
CA ASP A 473 4.30 25.79 -8.49
C ASP A 473 2.90 26.35 -8.82
N ALA A 474 2.78 27.66 -8.82
CA ALA A 474 1.52 28.35 -9.14
C ALA A 474 1.05 28.18 -10.59
N LYS A 475 1.90 27.67 -11.49
CA LYS A 475 1.60 27.48 -12.92
C LYS A 475 1.17 26.06 -13.25
N GLY A 476 1.23 25.15 -12.27
CA GLY A 476 0.92 23.72 -12.44
C GLY A 476 2.13 22.90 -12.91
N GLY A 477 3.34 23.44 -12.82
CA GLY A 477 4.58 22.68 -12.89
C GLY A 477 4.92 22.04 -11.54
N VAL A 478 5.80 21.05 -11.53
CA VAL A 478 6.15 20.30 -10.33
C VAL A 478 7.65 20.11 -10.23
N TYR A 479 8.25 20.62 -9.16
CA TYR A 479 9.62 20.28 -8.76
C TYR A 479 9.59 18.98 -7.96
N PHE A 480 10.55 18.11 -8.21
CA PHE A 480 10.67 16.84 -7.50
C PHE A 480 12.12 16.40 -7.34
N THR A 481 12.35 15.52 -6.39
CA THR A 481 13.67 14.95 -6.11
C THR A 481 13.72 13.48 -6.49
N VAL A 482 14.91 13.05 -6.94
CA VAL A 482 15.27 11.64 -7.09
C VAL A 482 16.50 11.39 -6.21
N THR A 483 16.33 10.49 -5.22
CA THR A 483 17.33 10.22 -4.19
C THR A 483 18.10 8.94 -4.51
N GLY A 484 19.42 8.96 -4.29
CA GLY A 484 20.26 7.77 -4.27
C GLY A 484 20.65 7.20 -5.63
N ALA A 485 20.50 7.94 -6.72
CA ALA A 485 20.92 7.54 -8.06
C ALA A 485 22.24 8.16 -8.48
N SER A 486 22.88 7.56 -9.50
CA SER A 486 24.02 8.18 -10.21
C SER A 486 23.63 9.47 -10.93
N GLN A 487 22.38 9.62 -11.31
CA GLN A 487 21.77 10.81 -11.88
C GLN A 487 20.77 11.47 -10.92
N SER A 488 20.97 11.30 -9.60
CA SER A 488 20.16 11.95 -8.59
C SER A 488 20.21 13.47 -8.69
N GLY A 489 19.16 14.13 -8.26
CA GLY A 489 19.12 15.58 -8.32
C GLY A 489 17.74 16.17 -8.13
N VAL A 490 17.62 17.39 -8.58
CA VAL A 490 16.39 18.17 -8.60
C VAL A 490 15.86 18.20 -10.04
N PHE A 491 14.59 17.92 -10.19
CA PHE A 491 13.92 17.89 -11.48
C PHE A 491 12.73 18.85 -11.49
N TYR A 492 12.37 19.32 -12.66
CA TYR A 492 11.17 20.11 -12.89
C TYR A 492 10.39 19.53 -14.05
N ALA A 493 9.16 19.11 -13.79
CA ALA A 493 8.17 18.80 -14.80
C ALA A 493 7.35 20.06 -15.09
N SER A 494 7.47 20.61 -16.29
CA SER A 494 6.67 21.77 -16.71
C SER A 494 5.18 21.41 -16.77
N PRO A 495 4.25 22.37 -16.84
CA PRO A 495 2.82 22.10 -17.03
C PRO A 495 2.49 21.30 -18.30
N SER A 496 3.41 21.28 -19.29
CA SER A 496 3.30 20.46 -20.51
C SER A 496 3.90 19.06 -20.37
N GLY A 497 4.47 18.71 -19.21
CA GLY A 497 5.10 17.41 -18.93
C GLY A 497 6.54 17.28 -19.40
N VAL A 498 7.17 18.35 -19.90
CA VAL A 498 8.60 18.34 -20.25
C VAL A 498 9.42 18.40 -18.97
N VAL A 499 10.38 17.46 -18.81
CA VAL A 499 11.20 17.34 -17.62
C VAL A 499 12.61 17.86 -17.87
N SER A 500 13.11 18.69 -16.95
CA SER A 500 14.47 19.21 -16.91
C SER A 500 15.13 18.86 -15.59
N GLN A 501 16.45 18.62 -15.60
CA GLN A 501 17.26 18.32 -14.41
C GLN A 501 18.12 19.51 -14.01
N TYR A 502 18.23 19.74 -12.73
CA TYR A 502 19.01 20.79 -12.10
C TYR A 502 19.84 20.26 -10.94
N GLY A 503 20.76 21.08 -10.47
CA GLY A 503 21.60 20.81 -9.33
C GLY A 503 22.90 20.08 -9.69
N LYS A 504 23.95 20.46 -8.99
CA LYS A 504 25.26 19.81 -9.03
C LYS A 504 25.57 19.27 -7.63
N ASN A 505 26.10 18.05 -7.54
CA ASN A 505 26.47 17.44 -6.27
C ASN A 505 25.33 17.37 -5.24
N VAL A 506 24.17 16.89 -5.69
CA VAL A 506 22.99 16.68 -4.84
C VAL A 506 22.56 15.19 -4.82
N PRO A 507 23.47 14.27 -4.49
CA PRO A 507 23.20 12.82 -4.59
C PRO A 507 22.16 12.32 -3.57
N LEU A 508 21.94 13.08 -2.50
CA LEU A 508 21.01 12.77 -1.42
C LEU A 508 19.82 13.74 -1.42
N ALA A 509 19.48 14.31 -2.61
CA ALA A 509 18.31 15.18 -2.72
C ALA A 509 17.07 14.45 -2.22
N ASN A 510 16.37 15.03 -1.21
CA ASN A 510 15.25 14.45 -0.52
C ASN A 510 14.10 15.46 -0.42
N GLY A 511 13.86 16.09 0.74
CA GLY A 511 12.81 17.08 0.89
C GLY A 511 12.97 18.28 -0.03
N ILE A 512 11.86 18.77 -0.59
CA ILE A 512 11.83 19.88 -1.54
C ILE A 512 10.67 20.82 -1.25
N ILE A 513 10.89 22.13 -1.22
CA ILE A 513 9.85 23.12 -0.96
C ILE A 513 10.16 24.48 -1.58
N LEU A 514 9.12 25.17 -2.07
CA LEU A 514 9.22 26.54 -2.57
C LEU A 514 9.05 27.56 -1.44
N SER A 515 9.72 28.72 -1.56
CA SER A 515 9.43 29.90 -0.74
C SER A 515 7.98 30.38 -0.94
N PRO A 516 7.41 31.20 -0.04
CA PRO A 516 6.05 31.74 -0.19
C PRO A 516 5.83 32.52 -1.49
N ASP A 517 6.82 33.23 -1.98
CA ASP A 517 6.77 34.00 -3.23
C ASP A 517 7.18 33.18 -4.47
N GLU A 518 7.54 31.91 -4.28
CA GLU A 518 7.99 30.95 -5.31
C GLU A 518 9.23 31.40 -6.10
N LYS A 519 10.05 32.29 -5.53
CA LYS A 519 11.30 32.72 -6.15
C LYS A 519 12.52 31.92 -5.72
N THR A 520 12.38 31.12 -4.68
CA THR A 520 13.45 30.26 -4.17
C THR A 520 12.91 28.84 -3.96
N LEU A 521 13.66 27.86 -4.45
CA LEU A 521 13.44 26.46 -4.17
C LEU A 521 14.48 25.97 -3.17
N TYR A 522 14.04 25.35 -2.07
CA TYR A 522 14.89 24.72 -1.09
C TYR A 522 14.89 23.22 -1.25
N VAL A 523 16.07 22.60 -1.12
CA VAL A 523 16.25 21.15 -1.28
C VAL A 523 17.19 20.63 -0.20
N THR A 524 16.77 19.62 0.54
CA THR A 524 17.63 18.92 1.48
C THR A 524 18.56 17.95 0.75
N ASN A 525 19.82 17.86 1.19
CA ASN A 525 20.83 16.96 0.65
C ASN A 525 21.76 16.50 1.78
N GLY A 526 21.36 15.44 2.48
CA GLY A 526 22.03 15.01 3.69
C GLY A 526 22.01 16.10 4.77
N ALA A 527 23.15 16.51 5.26
CA ALA A 527 23.29 17.57 6.28
C ALA A 527 23.18 19.01 5.75
N ILE A 528 23.01 19.20 4.45
CA ILE A 528 22.99 20.52 3.82
C ILE A 528 21.62 20.78 3.21
N VAL A 529 21.14 22.02 3.36
CA VAL A 529 20.02 22.54 2.59
C VAL A 529 20.58 23.44 1.49
N PHE A 530 20.24 23.15 0.25
CA PHE A 530 20.53 24.02 -0.90
C PHE A 530 19.35 24.92 -1.22
N ALA A 531 19.65 26.10 -1.77
CA ALA A 531 18.68 26.99 -2.37
C ALA A 531 19.00 27.20 -3.86
N PHE A 532 17.95 27.36 -4.65
CA PHE A 532 18.01 27.70 -6.07
C PHE A 532 17.11 28.91 -6.33
N ASP A 533 17.53 29.80 -7.23
CA ASP A 533 16.64 30.84 -7.73
C ASP A 533 15.72 30.25 -8.80
N VAL A 534 14.43 30.54 -8.70
CA VAL A 534 13.38 30.08 -9.61
C VAL A 534 13.09 31.16 -10.64
N ASN A 535 13.32 30.83 -11.89
CA ASN A 535 13.04 31.72 -13.02
C ASN A 535 11.56 31.68 -13.44
N VAL A 536 11.15 32.66 -14.25
CA VAL A 536 9.75 32.77 -14.71
C VAL A 536 9.28 31.55 -15.50
N ASP A 537 10.16 30.84 -16.19
CA ASP A 537 9.86 29.63 -16.95
C ASP A 537 9.91 28.33 -16.13
N GLY A 538 10.20 28.45 -14.82
CA GLY A 538 10.35 27.31 -13.90
C GLY A 538 11.77 26.74 -13.87
N SER A 539 12.70 27.24 -14.69
CA SER A 539 14.09 26.81 -14.64
C SER A 539 14.78 27.28 -13.35
N LEU A 540 15.80 26.53 -12.91
CA LEU A 540 16.55 26.80 -11.70
C LEU A 540 17.95 27.31 -12.00
N THR A 541 18.36 28.35 -11.28
CA THR A 541 19.69 28.95 -11.37
C THR A 541 20.28 29.20 -9.99
N ASN A 542 21.51 29.64 -9.93
CA ASN A 542 22.18 30.12 -8.71
C ASN A 542 22.08 29.16 -7.51
N GLN A 543 22.44 27.86 -7.75
CA GLN A 543 22.56 26.91 -6.64
C GLN A 543 23.56 27.39 -5.60
N ARG A 544 23.14 27.42 -4.33
CA ARG A 544 23.94 27.83 -3.20
C ARG A 544 23.60 27.04 -1.94
N GLU A 545 24.55 26.90 -1.03
CA GLU A 545 24.26 26.43 0.31
C GLU A 545 23.36 27.45 1.01
N PHE A 546 22.23 27.00 1.53
CA PHE A 546 21.30 27.82 2.29
C PHE A 546 21.54 27.68 3.79
N GLY A 547 21.80 26.47 4.26
CA GLY A 547 22.09 26.19 5.66
C GLY A 547 22.59 24.78 5.90
N LYS A 548 23.19 24.58 7.07
CA LYS A 548 23.64 23.28 7.57
C LYS A 548 22.79 22.86 8.75
N LEU A 549 22.32 21.62 8.73
CA LEU A 549 21.54 21.03 9.81
C LEU A 549 22.38 20.95 11.10
N GLN A 550 21.76 21.26 12.22
CA GLN A 550 22.33 21.20 13.55
C GLN A 550 21.77 20.06 14.40
N GLY A 551 20.50 19.70 14.19
CA GLY A 551 19.78 18.66 14.93
C GLY A 551 19.96 17.25 14.37
N GLY A 552 20.67 17.10 13.23
CA GLY A 552 20.92 15.81 12.58
C GLY A 552 21.71 15.96 11.29
N THR A 553 21.96 14.85 10.60
CA THR A 553 22.76 14.83 9.37
C THR A 553 21.97 14.40 8.14
N ASN A 554 20.69 14.16 8.29
CA ASN A 554 19.85 13.56 7.25
C ASN A 554 18.59 14.40 7.06
N GLY A 555 18.69 15.47 6.28
CA GLY A 555 17.56 16.33 5.95
C GLY A 555 16.57 15.62 5.07
N ASP A 556 15.29 15.65 5.49
CA ASP A 556 14.18 15.00 4.85
C ASP A 556 13.05 16.01 4.58
N GLY A 557 11.78 15.64 4.72
CA GLY A 557 10.65 16.50 4.41
C GLY A 557 10.68 17.87 5.08
N SER A 558 10.22 18.90 4.37
CA SER A 558 10.39 20.31 4.75
C SER A 558 9.07 21.07 4.73
N ALA A 559 8.99 22.15 5.51
CA ALA A 559 7.88 23.08 5.55
C ALA A 559 8.35 24.54 5.46
N VAL A 560 7.46 25.45 5.12
CA VAL A 560 7.72 26.88 5.10
C VAL A 560 6.59 27.64 5.81
N ASP A 561 6.92 28.71 6.53
CA ASP A 561 5.94 29.57 7.18
C ASP A 561 5.70 30.90 6.43
N GLN A 562 4.74 31.67 6.91
CA GLN A 562 4.36 32.99 6.34
C GLN A 562 5.50 34.01 6.30
N GLN A 563 6.52 33.82 7.15
CA GLN A 563 7.70 34.70 7.22
C GLN A 563 8.85 34.18 6.35
N GLY A 564 8.64 33.08 5.63
CA GLY A 564 9.64 32.46 4.76
C GLY A 564 10.68 31.64 5.53
N ARG A 565 10.47 31.35 6.82
CA ARG A 565 11.35 30.42 7.55
C ARG A 565 11.16 29.02 7.05
N VAL A 566 12.26 28.29 6.93
CA VAL A 566 12.29 26.91 6.44
C VAL A 566 12.49 25.96 7.60
N TYR A 567 11.63 24.94 7.67
CA TYR A 567 11.62 23.89 8.69
C TYR A 567 12.02 22.58 8.03
N VAL A 568 13.00 21.89 8.59
CA VAL A 568 13.55 20.66 7.99
C VAL A 568 13.57 19.54 9.02
N ALA A 569 12.91 18.42 8.71
CA ALA A 569 13.02 17.20 9.50
C ALA A 569 14.43 16.61 9.35
N THR A 570 15.03 16.19 10.46
CA THR A 570 16.47 15.81 10.51
C THR A 570 16.69 14.35 10.96
N GLY A 571 15.63 13.58 11.09
CA GLY A 571 15.66 12.22 11.63
C GLY A 571 15.35 12.13 13.13
N SER A 572 15.54 13.22 13.89
CA SER A 572 15.28 13.28 15.34
C SER A 572 14.89 14.66 15.85
N SER A 573 14.71 15.61 14.95
CA SER A 573 14.33 16.99 15.27
C SER A 573 13.80 17.70 14.03
N VAL A 574 13.33 18.95 14.22
CA VAL A 574 13.07 19.91 13.14
C VAL A 574 14.00 21.09 13.33
N ASP A 575 14.89 21.31 12.36
CA ASP A 575 15.72 22.51 12.32
C ASP A 575 15.00 23.66 11.61
N VAL A 576 15.12 24.86 12.15
CA VAL A 576 14.46 26.07 11.65
C VAL A 576 15.48 27.06 11.18
N PHE A 577 15.34 27.54 9.94
CA PHE A 577 16.18 28.57 9.33
C PHE A 577 15.33 29.79 8.99
N ALA A 578 15.89 30.98 9.18
CA ALA A 578 15.31 32.22 8.68
C ALA A 578 15.33 32.26 7.14
N ALA A 579 14.57 33.15 6.53
CA ALA A 579 14.50 33.29 5.07
C ALA A 579 15.86 33.62 4.42
N ASP A 580 16.79 34.16 5.19
CA ASP A 580 18.19 34.49 4.77
C ASP A 580 19.17 33.32 5.01
N GLY A 581 18.70 32.16 5.46
CA GLY A 581 19.49 30.96 5.73
C GLY A 581 20.11 30.89 7.12
N LYS A 582 19.94 31.93 7.97
CA LYS A 582 20.45 31.90 9.33
C LYS A 582 19.69 30.84 10.15
N PHE A 583 20.43 30.03 10.88
CA PHE A 583 19.87 29.09 11.84
C PHE A 583 19.13 29.83 12.98
N VAL A 584 17.89 29.42 13.23
CA VAL A 584 17.02 30.02 14.26
C VAL A 584 16.95 29.14 15.50
N GLY A 585 16.89 27.83 15.32
CA GLY A 585 16.81 26.88 16.43
C GLY A 585 16.40 25.47 15.98
N THR A 586 16.48 24.54 16.92
CA THR A 586 16.05 23.15 16.74
C THR A 586 14.85 22.86 17.63
N ILE A 587 13.79 22.28 17.08
CA ILE A 587 12.67 21.70 17.83
C ILE A 587 13.00 20.21 17.99
N PRO A 588 13.39 19.75 19.20
CA PRO A 588 13.65 18.33 19.43
C PRO A 588 12.43 17.48 19.08
N GLY A 589 12.64 16.36 18.41
CA GLY A 589 11.62 15.40 18.00
C GLY A 589 12.04 13.97 18.30
N PRO A 590 11.16 13.00 18.13
CA PRO A 590 11.48 11.59 18.32
C PRO A 590 12.38 11.07 17.20
N GLN A 591 13.08 9.98 17.46
CA GLN A 591 13.81 9.23 16.44
C GLN A 591 12.87 8.75 15.35
N GLY A 592 13.29 8.85 14.09
CA GLY A 592 12.52 8.48 12.93
C GLY A 592 11.63 9.59 12.36
N LEU A 593 11.76 10.83 12.86
CA LEU A 593 11.07 12.01 12.34
C LEU A 593 11.63 12.36 10.95
N HIS A 594 10.87 12.03 9.88
CA HIS A 594 11.32 12.17 8.49
C HIS A 594 10.48 13.14 7.64
N GLY A 595 9.36 13.64 8.15
CA GLY A 595 8.54 14.63 7.46
C GLY A 595 8.04 15.71 8.41
N THR A 596 7.90 16.95 7.94
CA THR A 596 7.30 18.04 8.71
C THR A 596 6.48 18.96 7.81
N PHE A 597 5.36 19.46 8.33
CA PHE A 597 4.46 20.36 7.61
C PHE A 597 3.58 21.15 8.59
N PHE A 598 3.08 22.29 8.15
CA PHE A 598 2.09 23.04 8.90
C PHE A 598 0.68 22.63 8.55
N GLY A 599 -0.18 22.46 9.55
CA GLY A 599 -1.58 22.09 9.38
C GLY A 599 -2.52 22.77 10.38
N GLY A 600 -3.75 22.25 10.44
CA GLY A 600 -4.87 22.92 11.10
C GLY A 600 -5.46 24.02 10.21
N ARG A 601 -6.67 24.49 10.52
CA ARG A 601 -7.34 25.54 9.74
C ARG A 601 -6.59 26.87 9.78
N ASP A 602 -5.93 27.18 10.88
CA ASP A 602 -5.14 28.38 11.09
C ASP A 602 -3.67 28.23 10.73
N ARG A 603 -3.23 27.02 10.31
CA ARG A 603 -1.83 26.69 10.03
C ARG A 603 -0.86 26.97 11.20
N LYS A 604 -1.34 26.94 12.43
CA LYS A 604 -0.52 27.15 13.64
C LYS A 604 -0.20 25.85 14.40
N THR A 605 -0.29 24.74 13.72
CA THR A 605 0.17 23.46 14.25
C THR A 605 1.23 22.90 13.32
N LEU A 606 2.42 22.65 13.85
CA LEU A 606 3.45 21.90 13.14
C LEU A 606 3.22 20.42 13.38
N TYR A 607 3.15 19.65 12.31
CA TYR A 607 3.04 18.20 12.33
C TYR A 607 4.36 17.57 11.95
N GLY A 608 4.58 16.37 12.45
CA GLY A 608 5.70 15.51 12.07
C GLY A 608 5.22 14.12 11.68
N ILE A 609 5.89 13.53 10.70
CA ILE A 609 5.74 12.11 10.38
C ILE A 609 6.91 11.37 10.98
N VAL A 610 6.62 10.31 11.72
CA VAL A 610 7.61 9.50 12.43
C VAL A 610 7.48 8.04 12.00
N PHE A 611 8.59 7.49 11.54
CA PHE A 611 8.71 6.05 11.29
C PHE A 611 9.54 5.40 12.40
N TYR A 612 9.14 4.22 12.86
CA TYR A 612 9.92 3.42 13.79
C TYR A 612 9.68 1.92 13.59
N GLY A 613 10.55 1.11 14.15
CA GLY A 613 10.61 -0.32 13.85
C GLY A 613 11.55 -0.63 12.69
N THR A 614 11.33 -1.76 12.03
CA THR A 614 12.18 -2.19 10.90
C THR A 614 11.37 -2.16 9.62
N TRP A 615 11.84 -1.40 8.65
CA TRP A 615 11.20 -1.28 7.34
C TRP A 615 11.09 -2.66 6.65
N GLY A 616 9.95 -2.92 6.00
CA GLY A 616 9.67 -4.21 5.34
C GLY A 616 9.35 -5.37 6.29
N THR A 617 9.11 -5.09 7.57
CA THR A 617 8.76 -6.11 8.57
C THR A 617 7.46 -5.76 9.29
N PRO A 618 6.82 -6.71 10.01
CA PRO A 618 5.64 -6.44 10.82
C PRO A 618 5.87 -5.45 11.96
N SER A 619 7.13 -5.13 12.28
CA SER A 619 7.46 -4.13 13.29
C SER A 619 7.36 -2.69 12.78
N ALA A 620 7.23 -2.47 11.49
CA ALA A 620 7.10 -1.15 10.88
C ALA A 620 5.88 -0.38 11.41
N ARG A 621 6.07 0.84 11.84
CA ARG A 621 5.05 1.72 12.41
C ARG A 621 5.27 3.15 11.97
N ASN A 622 4.16 3.86 11.80
CA ASN A 622 4.18 5.28 11.53
C ASN A 622 3.30 6.02 12.54
N GLN A 623 3.70 7.25 12.85
CA GLN A 623 2.90 8.17 13.66
C GLN A 623 2.86 9.54 13.00
N ILE A 624 1.71 10.20 13.12
CA ILE A 624 1.60 11.65 12.95
C ILE A 624 1.63 12.27 14.34
N ILE A 625 2.58 13.15 14.56
CA ILE A 625 2.72 13.93 15.79
C ILE A 625 2.42 15.40 15.51
N ALA A 626 1.97 16.13 16.50
CA ALA A 626 1.57 17.53 16.38
C ALA A 626 2.08 18.37 17.55
N ILE A 627 2.49 19.60 17.28
CA ILE A 627 2.88 20.59 18.29
C ILE A 627 2.32 21.97 17.91
N PRO A 628 1.61 22.67 18.80
CA PRO A 628 1.17 24.05 18.55
C PRO A 628 2.37 25.00 18.41
N THR A 629 2.28 25.97 17.51
CA THR A 629 3.33 26.95 17.23
C THR A 629 2.82 28.40 17.29
N ILE A 630 3.73 29.34 17.56
CA ILE A 630 3.49 30.78 17.35
C ILE A 630 3.53 31.05 15.84
N ALA A 631 4.48 30.41 15.16
CA ALA A 631 4.64 30.51 13.72
C ALA A 631 3.37 30.03 13.00
N GLN A 632 3.03 30.71 11.92
CA GLN A 632 1.94 30.30 11.04
C GLN A 632 2.51 29.80 9.72
N GLY A 633 2.18 28.57 9.37
CA GLY A 633 2.55 27.99 8.09
C GLY A 633 1.97 28.77 6.91
N TYR A 634 2.66 28.69 5.78
CA TYR A 634 2.20 29.36 4.57
C TYR A 634 0.86 28.82 4.09
N THR A 635 -0.08 29.71 3.78
CA THR A 635 -1.47 29.36 3.43
C THR A 635 -1.76 29.36 1.92
N GLY A 636 -0.88 29.92 1.12
CA GLY A 636 -1.11 30.09 -0.33
C GLY A 636 -0.92 28.80 -1.15
N ARG A 637 -0.37 27.76 -0.55
CA ARG A 637 -0.08 26.47 -1.18
C ARG A 637 -0.10 25.38 -0.11
N ALA A 638 -0.47 24.15 -0.46
CA ALA A 638 -0.31 23.02 0.43
C ALA A 638 0.98 22.26 0.08
N LYS A 639 1.92 22.45 0.87
CA LYS A 639 3.18 21.86 1.31
C LYS A 639 4.12 22.90 1.87
#